data_599fffa3f2c5dc1ff32647e3a6c00cc6
#
_entry.id   599fffa3f2c5dc1ff32647e3a6c00cc6
#
_cell.length_a   1.000
_cell.length_b   1.000
_cell.length_c   1.000
_cell.angle_alpha   90.00
_cell.angle_beta   90.00
_cell.angle_gamma   90.00
#
_symmetry.space_group_name_H-M   'P 1'
#
loop_
_entity.id
_entity.type
_entity.pdbx_description
1 polymer ?
#
loop_
_entity_poly.entity_id
_entity_poly.type
_entity_poly.pdbx_seq_one_letter_code
_entity_poly.pdbx_strand_id
1 'polypeptide(L)'
;MCKSIRYSFCFAVLLFFLMACTNSNLTIHLDVRSTTPQVNYGVEKLIELQQTNQLVFSGNNADFNIQASVDSVNLKPEAYKIVLQNKLVEVIGGDAVGLMYGLLEVKNQLKSGKKTIESKEETPNLSFRAIKFNLPWDSYRRSEALQLHYETCRDTLFWKSFLDMMVENRFNKLTLWNLHPFSYMVKTEKYPEGCSLSDEELAEWQKFWTTLFRMAKDLGIETYLVNWNIFVSPEFARAHNVCNYCLEGKHIVPQGDTSEITKDFYRESIKAVIDNYPDLTGLGITLGEGMGNMTAKERQDWILNYFIGGMRMASRKAKFIYRVPLSAGTSSGGATSVETEQMTRSMLDTLTCFDGPINIELKFNWSHAYSTPTLIKVHGGKLNDVYWNPPPTNYSLSWMMRNEDFFMLRWGQPDFFRKHIATNVKPHVSGYYVGSETYIPAKDYITSLPGSSYKYAFERQWMFYKVMGRLLYNPNTPDEVFETEFEQRFPKKGRKLFEAQSNASTVPLVIASWQNATWDFSLYSEGFLYSTQINNKKAQKLIPLTDMADKSPMEPDYLSVAAFLANEKNVPNDKISPYHLADSLEAICNQALKDVEKIKPGNNTDLLYEVSDIKAWAYMGIYFADKLRAAVEYKRFKTSNDKKDLDKAVKWLTEATAAWHSLAEVTKPVYKPVPLTHFCENEGEPKDLLFHWSIVEKQVIDELEWLESLNK
;
A
#
# COMPACT_ATOMS: atom_id res chain seq x y z
N MET A 1 37.57 13.30 81.60
CA MET A 1 38.55 12.50 80.83
C MET A 1 37.93 11.99 79.54
N CYS A 2 38.45 12.55 78.48
CA CYS A 2 38.78 11.88 77.19
C CYS A 2 37.73 10.95 76.55
N LYS A 3 37.44 11.05 75.30
CA LYS A 3 38.07 11.57 74.09
C LYS A 3 36.93 11.75 73.00
N SER A 4 36.84 12.94 72.48
CA SER A 4 36.21 13.18 71.18
C SER A 4 37.12 12.71 70.07
N ILE A 5 36.69 11.88 69.17
CA ILE A 5 37.34 11.60 67.90
C ILE A 5 36.41 11.93 66.77
N ARG A 6 36.86 12.84 65.96
CA ARG A 6 36.26 13.44 64.77
C ARG A 6 35.96 12.39 63.68
N TYR A 7 34.77 12.31 63.27
CA TYR A 7 34.36 11.81 61.92
C TYR A 7 33.84 12.99 61.13
N SER A 8 34.75 13.80 60.62
CA SER A 8 34.42 14.98 59.79
C SER A 8 35.27 15.00 58.51
N PHE A 9 35.49 13.85 57.85
CA PHE A 9 36.29 13.91 56.64
C PHE A 9 35.83 12.96 55.51
N CYS A 10 34.77 12.20 55.68
CA CYS A 10 34.27 11.29 54.63
C CYS A 10 32.99 11.76 53.95
N PHE A 11 32.42 12.91 54.35
CA PHE A 11 31.15 13.39 53.69
C PHE A 11 31.39 14.44 52.61
N ALA A 12 32.60 14.96 52.45
CA ALA A 12 32.92 15.97 51.43
C ALA A 12 33.43 15.39 50.10
N VAL A 13 33.75 14.10 50.02
CA VAL A 13 34.26 13.48 48.80
C VAL A 13 33.15 12.73 48.04
N LEU A 14 32.00 12.43 48.68
CA LEU A 14 30.86 11.79 48.02
C LEU A 14 29.89 12.77 47.36
N LEU A 15 30.06 14.08 47.59
CA LEU A 15 29.25 15.12 46.95
C LEU A 15 29.81 15.66 45.63
N PHE A 16 31.02 15.22 45.25
CA PHE A 16 31.67 15.64 44.01
C PHE A 16 31.48 14.64 42.82
N PHE A 17 30.87 13.49 43.07
CA PHE A 17 30.56 12.50 42.00
C PHE A 17 29.09 12.41 41.61
N LEU A 18 28.24 13.31 42.10
CA LEU A 18 26.86 13.49 41.66
C LEU A 18 26.69 14.72 40.74
N MET A 19 27.76 15.24 40.15
CA MET A 19 27.65 15.94 38.87
C MET A 19 27.57 14.89 37.76
N ALA A 20 26.59 14.03 37.87
CA ALA A 20 26.08 13.25 36.75
C ALA A 20 25.66 14.25 35.66
N CYS A 21 26.07 13.98 34.47
CA CYS A 21 25.57 14.58 33.23
C CYS A 21 24.11 15.00 33.35
N THR A 22 23.88 16.25 33.69
CA THR A 22 22.58 16.85 33.36
C THR A 22 22.57 16.95 31.85
N ASN A 23 21.96 15.98 31.19
CA ASN A 23 21.49 16.20 29.84
C ASN A 23 20.59 17.44 29.93
N SER A 24 21.14 18.62 29.64
CA SER A 24 20.36 19.82 29.52
C SER A 24 19.38 19.57 28.36
N ASN A 25 18.10 19.50 28.66
CA ASN A 25 17.08 19.40 27.66
C ASN A 25 17.24 20.56 26.69
N LEU A 26 17.11 20.27 25.40
CA LEU A 26 17.16 21.29 24.36
C LEU A 26 16.00 22.26 24.57
N THR A 27 16.25 23.56 24.55
CA THR A 27 15.24 24.60 24.75
C THR A 27 14.82 25.20 23.40
N ILE A 28 13.51 25.34 23.18
CA ILE A 28 12.95 25.87 21.94
C ILE A 28 12.00 27.02 22.26
N HIS A 29 12.13 28.10 21.52
CA HIS A 29 11.12 29.16 21.41
C HIS A 29 10.40 29.02 20.06
N LEU A 30 9.07 29.06 20.04
CA LEU A 30 8.27 28.87 18.84
C LEU A 30 7.43 30.11 18.55
N ASP A 31 7.71 30.80 17.44
CA ASP A 31 6.94 31.93 16.92
C ASP A 31 6.23 31.52 15.63
N VAL A 32 4.97 31.12 15.73
CA VAL A 32 4.12 30.70 14.62
C VAL A 32 2.94 31.63 14.49
N ARG A 33 2.85 32.32 13.38
CA ARG A 33 1.80 33.34 13.17
C ARG A 33 0.57 32.79 12.43
N SER A 34 0.68 31.66 11.74
CA SER A 34 -0.44 31.03 11.04
C SER A 34 -1.25 30.15 12.01
N THR A 35 -2.57 30.19 11.88
CA THR A 35 -3.53 29.42 12.73
C THR A 35 -4.37 28.44 11.88
N THR A 36 -3.87 28.05 10.70
CA THR A 36 -4.59 27.06 9.88
C THR A 36 -4.52 25.68 10.56
N PRO A 37 -5.52 24.79 10.35
CA PRO A 37 -5.52 23.45 10.97
C PRO A 37 -4.23 22.68 10.69
N GLN A 38 -3.69 22.75 9.46
CA GLN A 38 -2.45 22.09 9.06
C GLN A 38 -1.25 22.55 9.89
N VAL A 39 -1.11 23.86 10.04
CA VAL A 39 0.00 24.46 10.82
C VAL A 39 -0.14 24.11 12.28
N ASN A 40 -1.37 24.18 12.85
CA ASN A 40 -1.64 23.80 14.23
C ASN A 40 -1.26 22.35 14.47
N TYR A 41 -1.58 21.43 13.54
CA TYR A 41 -1.16 20.03 13.62
C TYR A 41 0.38 19.90 13.69
N GLY A 42 1.12 20.59 12.81
CA GLY A 42 2.59 20.58 12.84
C GLY A 42 3.18 21.09 14.17
N VAL A 43 2.57 22.13 14.74
CA VAL A 43 2.94 22.69 16.06
C VAL A 43 2.63 21.68 17.17
N GLU A 44 1.44 21.08 17.18
CA GLU A 44 1.07 20.05 18.17
C GLU A 44 2.05 18.89 18.17
N LYS A 45 2.44 18.41 16.98
CA LYS A 45 3.42 17.33 16.83
C LYS A 45 4.84 17.70 17.31
N LEU A 46 5.23 18.96 17.25
CA LEU A 46 6.45 19.46 17.89
C LEU A 46 6.30 19.50 19.43
N ILE A 47 5.17 19.96 19.94
CA ILE A 47 4.90 20.04 21.38
C ILE A 47 4.84 18.65 22.02
N GLU A 48 4.40 17.61 21.31
CA GLU A 48 4.41 16.22 21.78
C GLU A 48 5.83 15.76 22.20
N LEU A 49 6.91 16.31 21.64
CA LEU A 49 8.29 16.00 22.04
C LEU A 49 8.62 16.44 23.46
N GLN A 50 7.89 17.39 24.04
CA GLN A 50 8.05 17.79 25.44
C GLN A 50 7.69 16.64 26.39
N GLN A 51 6.68 15.84 26.04
CA GLN A 51 6.23 14.71 26.85
C GLN A 51 7.28 13.59 26.96
N THR A 52 8.23 13.55 26.04
CA THR A 52 9.32 12.59 26.04
C THR A 52 10.58 13.10 26.76
N ASN A 53 10.50 14.25 27.44
CA ASN A 53 11.63 14.95 28.10
C ASN A 53 12.84 15.25 27.17
N GLN A 54 12.61 15.32 25.86
CA GLN A 54 13.66 15.66 24.89
C GLN A 54 13.78 17.17 24.68
N LEU A 55 12.69 17.90 24.86
CA LEU A 55 12.59 19.33 24.63
C LEU A 55 11.92 20.05 25.81
N VAL A 56 12.27 21.33 25.98
CA VAL A 56 11.57 22.28 26.85
C VAL A 56 11.23 23.52 26.04
N PHE A 57 9.97 23.92 26.04
CA PHE A 57 9.59 25.20 25.45
C PHE A 57 9.91 26.31 26.45
N SER A 58 10.67 27.31 26.01
CA SER A 58 11.13 28.43 26.83
C SER A 58 10.88 29.77 26.12
N GLY A 59 11.10 30.88 26.82
CA GLY A 59 11.03 32.22 26.20
C GLY A 59 12.25 32.50 25.29
N ASN A 60 12.44 33.77 24.97
CA ASN A 60 13.37 34.25 23.92
C ASN A 60 14.88 33.90 24.09
N ASN A 61 15.31 33.24 25.15
CA ASN A 61 16.70 32.82 25.34
C ASN A 61 16.91 31.31 25.14
N ALA A 62 16.16 30.72 24.17
CA ALA A 62 16.22 29.33 23.84
C ALA A 62 17.48 28.95 23.04
N ASP A 63 17.78 27.63 22.95
CA ASP A 63 18.83 27.10 22.09
C ASP A 63 18.46 27.31 20.60
N PHE A 64 17.16 27.18 20.26
CA PHE A 64 16.62 27.51 18.96
C PHE A 64 15.36 28.37 19.06
N ASN A 65 15.30 29.39 18.20
CA ASN A 65 14.09 30.19 17.97
C ASN A 65 13.52 29.77 16.59
N ILE A 66 12.40 29.06 16.61
CA ILE A 66 11.73 28.60 15.39
C ILE A 66 10.70 29.64 14.97
N GLN A 67 10.86 30.17 13.77
CA GLN A 67 9.90 31.05 13.11
C GLN A 67 9.26 30.32 11.93
N ALA A 68 7.93 30.34 11.86
CA ALA A 68 7.19 29.66 10.81
C ALA A 68 6.36 30.64 9.97
N SER A 69 6.50 30.54 8.64
CA SER A 69 5.81 31.40 7.69
C SER A 69 5.47 30.70 6.39
N VAL A 70 4.58 31.31 5.58
CA VAL A 70 4.22 30.84 4.24
C VAL A 70 4.74 31.82 3.20
N ASP A 71 5.38 31.27 2.14
CA ASP A 71 5.83 32.02 0.95
C ASP A 71 5.35 31.30 -0.32
N SER A 72 4.14 31.62 -0.75
CA SER A 72 3.51 31.04 -1.94
C SER A 72 4.04 31.64 -3.27
N VAL A 73 4.91 32.64 -3.21
CA VAL A 73 5.51 33.26 -4.41
C VAL A 73 6.75 32.51 -4.84
N ASN A 74 7.61 32.13 -3.89
CA ASN A 74 8.90 31.52 -4.17
C ASN A 74 8.89 29.99 -4.03
N LEU A 75 7.94 29.41 -3.29
CA LEU A 75 7.81 27.97 -3.10
C LEU A 75 6.54 27.43 -3.72
N LYS A 76 6.64 26.24 -4.29
CA LYS A 76 5.47 25.49 -4.83
C LYS A 76 4.56 25.02 -3.69
N PRO A 77 3.27 24.74 -3.97
CA PRO A 77 2.40 24.06 -2.99
C PRO A 77 3.05 22.80 -2.42
N GLU A 78 2.83 22.57 -1.13
CA GLU A 78 3.41 21.47 -0.34
C GLU A 78 4.95 21.47 -0.21
N ALA A 79 5.67 22.39 -0.85
CA ALA A 79 7.11 22.55 -0.66
C ALA A 79 7.43 23.21 0.68
N TYR A 80 8.59 22.92 1.25
CA TYR A 80 9.08 23.59 2.44
C TYR A 80 10.58 23.85 2.37
N LYS A 81 11.01 24.86 3.15
CA LYS A 81 12.40 25.21 3.34
C LYS A 81 12.67 25.45 4.83
N ILE A 82 13.75 24.89 5.34
CA ILE A 82 14.28 25.09 6.69
C ILE A 82 15.63 25.77 6.55
N VAL A 83 15.82 26.92 7.21
CA VAL A 83 17.07 27.65 7.20
C VAL A 83 17.53 27.87 8.63
N LEU A 84 18.71 27.35 8.97
CA LEU A 84 19.35 27.62 10.26
C LEU A 84 20.38 28.75 10.11
N GLN A 85 20.20 29.82 10.87
CA GLN A 85 21.16 30.92 11.01
C GLN A 85 21.43 31.16 12.48
N ASN A 86 22.58 30.72 12.99
CA ASN A 86 22.90 30.71 14.40
C ASN A 86 21.86 29.94 15.24
N LYS A 87 21.04 30.65 16.01
CA LYS A 87 19.93 30.08 16.81
C LYS A 87 18.56 30.25 16.17
N LEU A 88 18.46 30.98 15.06
CA LEU A 88 17.20 31.19 14.36
C LEU A 88 17.01 30.06 13.36
N VAL A 89 15.85 29.41 13.44
CA VAL A 89 15.36 28.38 12.51
C VAL A 89 14.14 28.94 11.80
N GLU A 90 14.29 29.30 10.55
CA GLU A 90 13.17 29.72 9.71
C GLU A 90 12.59 28.50 9.02
N VAL A 91 11.29 28.23 9.23
CA VAL A 91 10.53 27.19 8.55
C VAL A 91 9.54 27.85 7.63
N ILE A 92 9.74 27.69 6.32
CA ILE A 92 8.98 28.38 5.29
C ILE A 92 8.25 27.33 4.46
N GLY A 93 6.92 27.41 4.35
CA GLY A 93 6.11 26.55 3.49
C GLY A 93 5.64 27.28 2.24
N GLY A 94 5.47 26.58 1.10
CA GLY A 94 4.82 27.13 -0.07
C GLY A 94 3.32 27.36 0.13
N ASP A 95 2.75 26.63 1.07
CA ASP A 95 1.38 26.75 1.58
C ASP A 95 1.32 26.24 3.02
N ALA A 96 0.11 26.16 3.59
CA ALA A 96 -0.08 25.66 4.95
C ALA A 96 0.34 24.18 5.11
N VAL A 97 0.17 23.35 4.06
CA VAL A 97 0.60 21.94 4.06
C VAL A 97 2.12 21.84 4.00
N GLY A 98 2.77 22.61 3.14
CA GLY A 98 4.24 22.71 3.08
C GLY A 98 4.83 23.17 4.40
N LEU A 99 4.23 24.17 5.06
CA LEU A 99 4.66 24.62 6.38
C LEU A 99 4.50 23.53 7.44
N MET A 100 3.38 22.82 7.44
CA MET A 100 3.18 21.63 8.29
C MET A 100 4.29 20.58 8.06
N TYR A 101 4.61 20.30 6.80
CA TYR A 101 5.67 19.35 6.47
C TYR A 101 7.06 19.81 6.96
N GLY A 102 7.35 21.10 6.87
CA GLY A 102 8.57 21.68 7.44
C GLY A 102 8.63 21.54 8.96
N LEU A 103 7.55 21.81 9.67
CA LEU A 103 7.47 21.62 11.14
C LEU A 103 7.63 20.14 11.53
N LEU A 104 7.03 19.22 10.80
CA LEU A 104 7.20 17.77 10.98
C LEU A 104 8.65 17.33 10.68
N GLU A 105 9.33 17.96 9.73
CA GLU A 105 10.74 17.67 9.46
C GLU A 105 11.62 18.13 10.61
N VAL A 106 11.40 19.34 11.15
CA VAL A 106 12.09 19.82 12.37
C VAL A 106 11.84 18.85 13.52
N LYS A 107 10.59 18.42 13.75
CA LYS A 107 10.24 17.41 14.75
C LYS A 107 11.07 16.12 14.56
N ASN A 108 11.18 15.63 13.32
CA ASN A 108 11.89 14.38 13.04
C ASN A 108 13.40 14.50 13.31
N GLN A 109 14.01 15.65 12.96
CA GLN A 109 15.41 15.92 13.25
C GLN A 109 15.67 15.97 14.76
N LEU A 110 14.81 16.64 15.53
CA LEU A 110 14.92 16.74 16.98
C LEU A 110 14.67 15.40 17.69
N LYS A 111 13.68 14.62 17.22
CA LYS A 111 13.38 13.28 17.75
C LYS A 111 14.54 12.31 17.59
N SER A 112 15.41 12.51 16.60
CA SER A 112 16.62 11.68 16.39
C SER A 112 17.69 11.86 17.46
N GLY A 113 17.48 12.76 18.44
CA GLY A 113 18.46 13.11 19.49
C GLY A 113 19.58 14.02 19.00
N LYS A 114 19.52 14.51 17.79
CA LYS A 114 20.44 15.54 17.28
C LYS A 114 20.20 16.84 18.05
N LYS A 115 21.27 17.47 18.49
CA LYS A 115 21.23 18.81 19.12
C LYS A 115 21.36 19.94 18.08
N THR A 116 21.22 19.63 16.82
CA THR A 116 21.31 20.56 15.67
C THR A 116 20.15 20.36 14.74
N ILE A 117 19.70 21.45 14.14
CA ILE A 117 18.70 21.43 13.05
C ILE A 117 19.46 21.70 11.75
N GLU A 118 19.29 20.85 10.77
CA GLU A 118 19.94 20.98 9.47
C GLU A 118 19.04 21.80 8.51
N SER A 119 19.67 22.74 7.78
CA SER A 119 18.98 23.46 6.71
C SER A 119 18.60 22.47 5.59
N LYS A 120 17.38 22.59 5.08
CA LYS A 120 16.84 21.64 4.11
C LYS A 120 15.75 22.31 3.26
N GLU A 121 15.70 21.97 1.99
CA GLU A 121 14.62 22.37 1.11
C GLU A 121 14.09 21.15 0.36
N GLU A 122 12.77 20.94 0.39
CA GLU A 122 12.12 19.86 -0.34
C GLU A 122 10.89 20.37 -1.09
N THR A 123 10.74 19.89 -2.30
CA THR A 123 9.60 20.16 -3.18
C THR A 123 8.99 18.84 -3.63
N PRO A 124 7.66 18.65 -3.59
CA PRO A 124 7.05 17.41 -4.01
C PRO A 124 7.32 17.09 -5.47
N ASN A 125 7.80 15.89 -5.74
CA ASN A 125 8.02 15.38 -7.10
C ASN A 125 6.68 15.06 -7.78
N LEU A 126 5.72 14.55 -7.04
CA LEU A 126 4.40 14.16 -7.52
C LEU A 126 3.30 14.87 -6.72
N SER A 127 2.30 15.38 -7.42
CA SER A 127 1.16 16.08 -6.81
C SER A 127 0.07 15.12 -6.32
N PHE A 128 0.04 13.88 -6.80
CA PHE A 128 -0.96 12.88 -6.47
C PHE A 128 -0.29 11.67 -5.81
N ARG A 129 -0.31 11.60 -4.47
CA ARG A 129 0.29 10.53 -3.66
C ARG A 129 -0.81 9.90 -2.83
N ALA A 130 -1.51 8.92 -3.44
CA ALA A 130 -2.75 8.39 -2.92
C ALA A 130 -2.58 7.04 -2.20
N ILE A 131 -3.44 6.82 -1.20
CA ILE A 131 -3.71 5.49 -0.68
C ILE A 131 -5.08 5.04 -1.16
N LYS A 132 -5.14 3.81 -1.70
CA LYS A 132 -6.37 3.10 -2.02
C LYS A 132 -6.83 2.32 -0.80
N PHE A 133 -8.01 2.63 -0.30
CA PHE A 133 -8.61 1.96 0.85
C PHE A 133 -9.98 1.39 0.44
N ASN A 134 -10.11 0.08 0.41
CA ASN A 134 -11.40 -0.56 0.19
C ASN A 134 -12.18 -0.57 1.51
N LEU A 135 -13.39 -0.02 1.46
CA LEU A 135 -14.28 0.01 2.61
C LEU A 135 -14.86 -1.40 2.86
N PRO A 136 -15.03 -1.82 4.11
CA PRO A 136 -15.58 -3.13 4.41
C PRO A 136 -17.10 -3.21 4.15
N TRP A 137 -17.79 -2.07 4.14
CA TRP A 137 -19.23 -1.98 3.83
C TRP A 137 -19.43 -1.90 2.32
N ASP A 138 -20.42 -2.62 1.82
CA ASP A 138 -20.69 -2.71 0.37
C ASP A 138 -19.42 -3.02 -0.42
N SER A 139 -18.66 -3.98 0.11
CA SER A 139 -17.39 -4.38 -0.47
C SER A 139 -17.62 -5.12 -1.78
N TYR A 140 -16.72 -4.89 -2.73
CA TYR A 140 -16.61 -5.66 -3.97
C TYR A 140 -16.46 -7.17 -3.71
N ARG A 141 -15.88 -7.56 -2.57
CA ARG A 141 -15.77 -8.96 -2.16
C ARG A 141 -16.43 -9.19 -0.83
N ARG A 142 -17.15 -10.30 -0.72
CA ARG A 142 -17.60 -10.83 0.55
C ARG A 142 -16.47 -11.64 1.17
N SER A 143 -16.24 -11.43 2.45
CA SER A 143 -15.14 -12.07 3.17
C SER A 143 -15.42 -12.05 4.67
N GLU A 144 -15.06 -13.11 5.38
CA GLU A 144 -15.07 -13.13 6.85
C GLU A 144 -14.06 -12.12 7.41
N ALA A 145 -12.90 -11.97 6.76
CA ALA A 145 -11.90 -11.01 7.17
C ALA A 145 -12.41 -9.56 7.11
N LEU A 146 -13.21 -9.20 6.11
CA LEU A 146 -13.80 -7.87 6.02
C LEU A 146 -14.73 -7.56 7.19
N GLN A 147 -15.53 -8.53 7.63
CA GLN A 147 -16.46 -8.35 8.75
C GLN A 147 -15.72 -8.00 10.06
N LEU A 148 -14.48 -8.48 10.23
CA LEU A 148 -13.65 -8.14 11.40
C LEU A 148 -13.33 -6.64 11.47
N HIS A 149 -13.46 -5.90 10.38
CA HIS A 149 -13.07 -4.49 10.28
C HIS A 149 -14.25 -3.52 10.35
N TYR A 150 -15.50 -3.99 10.31
CA TYR A 150 -16.70 -3.14 10.23
C TYR A 150 -16.72 -2.06 11.31
N GLU A 151 -16.63 -2.46 12.57
CA GLU A 151 -16.69 -1.52 13.69
C GLU A 151 -15.45 -0.64 13.79
N THR A 152 -14.26 -1.21 13.52
CA THR A 152 -13.01 -0.44 13.57
C THR A 152 -12.99 0.65 12.50
N CYS A 153 -13.46 0.36 11.28
CA CYS A 153 -13.54 1.35 10.21
C CYS A 153 -14.64 2.42 10.43
N ARG A 154 -15.59 2.20 11.36
CA ARG A 154 -16.54 3.24 11.82
C ARG A 154 -15.97 4.10 12.95
N ASP A 155 -14.89 3.68 13.62
CA ASP A 155 -14.27 4.44 14.69
C ASP A 155 -13.40 5.59 14.11
N THR A 156 -13.77 6.81 14.44
CA THR A 156 -13.02 8.01 14.03
C THR A 156 -11.59 8.05 14.60
N LEU A 157 -11.30 7.34 15.70
CA LEU A 157 -9.95 7.22 16.24
C LEU A 157 -9.05 6.36 15.34
N PHE A 158 -9.61 5.35 14.67
CA PHE A 158 -8.88 4.61 13.64
C PHE A 158 -8.47 5.55 12.50
N TRP A 159 -9.41 6.34 11.99
CA TRP A 159 -9.14 7.27 10.89
C TRP A 159 -8.18 8.38 11.30
N LYS A 160 -8.25 8.84 12.54
CA LYS A 160 -7.25 9.80 13.05
C LYS A 160 -5.83 9.21 12.96
N SER A 161 -5.63 7.98 13.44
CA SER A 161 -4.33 7.30 13.36
C SER A 161 -3.90 7.06 11.91
N PHE A 162 -4.84 6.68 11.04
CA PHE A 162 -4.55 6.43 9.62
C PHE A 162 -4.15 7.72 8.89
N LEU A 163 -4.87 8.82 9.11
CA LEU A 163 -4.56 10.13 8.54
C LEU A 163 -3.25 10.70 9.08
N ASP A 164 -2.96 10.52 10.38
CA ASP A 164 -1.67 10.87 10.97
C ASP A 164 -0.53 10.13 10.26
N MET A 165 -0.66 8.82 10.02
CA MET A 165 0.30 8.03 9.24
C MET A 165 0.47 8.57 7.81
N MET A 166 -0.62 8.95 7.15
CA MET A 166 -0.57 9.53 5.80
C MET A 166 0.24 10.82 5.77
N VAL A 167 -0.04 11.76 6.66
CA VAL A 167 0.67 13.06 6.72
C VAL A 167 2.15 12.90 7.08
N GLU A 168 2.46 12.10 8.08
CA GLU A 168 3.85 11.82 8.50
C GLU A 168 4.69 11.26 7.34
N ASN A 169 4.07 10.51 6.44
CA ASN A 169 4.71 9.92 5.28
C ASN A 169 4.46 10.67 3.96
N ARG A 170 3.83 11.86 4.01
CA ARG A 170 3.62 12.73 2.83
C ARG A 170 2.60 12.20 1.82
N PHE A 171 1.71 11.29 2.18
CA PHE A 171 0.53 10.99 1.37
C PHE A 171 -0.49 12.13 1.49
N ASN A 172 -1.12 12.50 0.38
CA ASN A 172 -2.01 13.65 0.33
C ASN A 172 -3.39 13.37 -0.28
N LYS A 173 -3.66 12.13 -0.69
CA LYS A 173 -4.97 11.70 -1.21
C LYS A 173 -5.41 10.41 -0.56
N LEU A 174 -6.66 10.34 -0.10
CA LEU A 174 -7.30 9.13 0.39
C LEU A 174 -8.44 8.76 -0.56
N THR A 175 -8.32 7.62 -1.24
CA THR A 175 -9.38 7.11 -2.10
C THR A 175 -10.09 5.94 -1.41
N LEU A 176 -11.37 6.11 -1.16
CA LEU A 176 -12.26 5.17 -0.48
C LEU A 176 -13.11 4.43 -1.52
N TRP A 177 -13.06 3.11 -1.49
CA TRP A 177 -13.65 2.28 -2.54
C TRP A 177 -14.79 1.43 -2.00
N ASN A 178 -15.94 1.45 -2.69
CA ASN A 178 -17.10 0.60 -2.42
C ASN A 178 -17.90 0.29 -3.71
N LEU A 179 -18.92 -0.56 -3.60
CA LEU A 179 -19.65 -1.06 -4.78
C LEU A 179 -20.66 -0.06 -5.33
N HIS A 180 -21.68 0.24 -4.56
CA HIS A 180 -22.81 0.97 -5.05
C HIS A 180 -22.99 2.33 -4.38
N PRO A 181 -23.79 3.18 -4.99
CA PRO A 181 -23.79 4.57 -4.62
C PRO A 181 -24.42 4.81 -3.26
N PHE A 182 -23.58 4.99 -2.28
CA PHE A 182 -23.84 5.89 -1.18
C PHE A 182 -24.97 5.52 -0.23
N SER A 183 -25.36 4.23 -0.15
CA SER A 183 -26.47 3.77 0.75
C SER A 183 -26.23 4.10 2.22
N TYR A 184 -24.96 4.26 2.65
CA TYR A 184 -24.59 4.68 3.98
C TYR A 184 -24.36 6.19 4.12
N MET A 185 -24.78 6.99 3.12
CA MET A 185 -24.48 8.42 3.09
C MET A 185 -25.68 9.29 2.87
N VAL A 186 -26.58 8.86 1.97
CA VAL A 186 -27.73 9.65 1.55
C VAL A 186 -28.98 8.80 1.37
N LYS A 187 -30.11 9.42 1.62
CA LYS A 187 -31.44 8.94 1.28
C LYS A 187 -32.06 9.99 0.37
N THR A 188 -32.22 9.68 -0.89
CA THR A 188 -32.74 10.66 -1.84
C THR A 188 -34.25 10.79 -1.70
N GLU A 189 -34.78 11.98 -1.93
CA GLU A 189 -36.23 12.23 -1.86
C GLU A 189 -37.01 11.42 -2.90
N LYS A 190 -36.43 11.23 -4.08
CA LYS A 190 -37.05 10.54 -5.20
C LYS A 190 -37.07 9.03 -5.07
N TYR A 191 -36.04 8.47 -4.44
CA TYR A 191 -35.83 7.03 -4.26
C TYR A 191 -35.44 6.70 -2.82
N PRO A 192 -36.31 6.96 -1.84
CA PRO A 192 -35.98 6.74 -0.42
C PRO A 192 -35.72 5.26 -0.12
N GLU A 193 -36.29 4.34 -0.88
CA GLU A 193 -36.08 2.89 -0.79
C GLU A 193 -34.68 2.44 -1.19
N GLY A 194 -33.89 3.30 -1.84
CA GLY A 194 -32.48 3.02 -2.14
C GLY A 194 -31.58 2.95 -0.90
N CYS A 195 -32.06 3.45 0.24
CA CYS A 195 -31.37 3.40 1.53
C CYS A 195 -32.25 2.64 2.53
N SER A 196 -31.72 1.55 3.09
CA SER A 196 -32.43 0.71 4.07
C SER A 196 -32.33 1.20 5.50
N LEU A 197 -31.48 2.18 5.77
CA LEU A 197 -31.25 2.71 7.12
C LEU A 197 -32.45 3.54 7.61
N SER A 198 -32.74 3.45 8.90
CA SER A 198 -33.61 4.42 9.56
C SER A 198 -32.98 5.83 9.51
N ASP A 199 -33.80 6.85 9.79
CA ASP A 199 -33.29 8.22 9.74
C ASP A 199 -32.27 8.47 10.85
N GLU A 200 -32.38 7.80 12.00
CA GLU A 200 -31.44 7.84 13.11
C GLU A 200 -30.11 7.16 12.74
N GLU A 201 -30.18 5.96 12.16
CA GLU A 201 -28.98 5.24 11.70
C GLU A 201 -28.24 6.01 10.59
N LEU A 202 -28.99 6.58 9.66
CA LEU A 202 -28.41 7.39 8.60
C LEU A 202 -27.74 8.65 9.17
N ALA A 203 -28.35 9.31 10.17
CA ALA A 203 -27.76 10.48 10.82
C ALA A 203 -26.42 10.14 11.51
N GLU A 204 -26.29 8.97 12.13
CA GLU A 204 -25.02 8.50 12.71
C GLU A 204 -23.95 8.29 11.61
N TRP A 205 -24.32 7.68 10.49
CA TRP A 205 -23.44 7.53 9.36
C TRP A 205 -23.01 8.87 8.74
N GLN A 206 -23.95 9.80 8.59
CA GLN A 206 -23.67 11.15 8.08
C GLN A 206 -22.69 11.90 8.98
N LYS A 207 -22.84 11.77 10.29
CA LYS A 207 -21.91 12.33 11.27
C LYS A 207 -20.51 11.72 11.11
N PHE A 208 -20.42 10.39 10.93
CA PHE A 208 -19.16 9.71 10.69
C PHE A 208 -18.46 10.24 9.42
N TRP A 209 -19.16 10.29 8.28
CA TRP A 209 -18.59 10.76 7.02
C TRP A 209 -18.15 12.23 7.09
N THR A 210 -18.98 13.08 7.64
CA THR A 210 -18.66 14.50 7.84
C THR A 210 -17.41 14.67 8.70
N THR A 211 -17.28 13.88 9.76
CA THR A 211 -16.10 13.91 10.64
C THR A 211 -14.85 13.43 9.90
N LEU A 212 -14.92 12.33 9.17
CA LEU A 212 -13.79 11.80 8.41
C LEU A 212 -13.29 12.80 7.36
N PHE A 213 -14.19 13.35 6.54
CA PHE A 213 -13.82 14.30 5.49
C PHE A 213 -13.25 15.60 6.07
N ARG A 214 -13.80 16.06 7.19
CA ARG A 214 -13.28 17.24 7.89
C ARG A 214 -11.87 16.97 8.43
N MET A 215 -11.64 15.87 9.13
CA MET A 215 -10.31 15.51 9.65
C MET A 215 -9.28 15.43 8.53
N ALA A 216 -9.62 14.81 7.40
CA ALA A 216 -8.73 14.72 6.25
C ALA A 216 -8.40 16.11 5.69
N LYS A 217 -9.41 16.95 5.46
CA LYS A 217 -9.25 18.33 4.97
C LYS A 217 -8.40 19.18 5.90
N ASP A 218 -8.60 19.07 7.21
CA ASP A 218 -7.82 19.80 8.21
C ASP A 218 -6.34 19.43 8.21
N LEU A 219 -6.01 18.25 7.67
CA LEU A 219 -4.65 17.79 7.44
C LEU A 219 -4.13 18.03 6.00
N GLY A 220 -4.92 18.66 5.14
CA GLY A 220 -4.57 18.88 3.74
C GLY A 220 -4.67 17.63 2.87
N ILE A 221 -5.38 16.59 3.33
CA ILE A 221 -5.61 15.35 2.58
C ILE A 221 -6.93 15.48 1.81
N GLU A 222 -6.86 15.32 0.49
CA GLU A 222 -8.05 15.21 -0.35
C GLU A 222 -8.69 13.82 -0.23
N THR A 223 -10.02 13.78 -0.15
CA THR A 223 -10.80 12.55 -0.05
C THR A 223 -11.62 12.29 -1.29
N TYR A 224 -11.63 11.05 -1.75
CA TYR A 224 -12.40 10.62 -2.91
C TYR A 224 -13.19 9.35 -2.59
N LEU A 225 -14.43 9.29 -3.07
CA LEU A 225 -15.20 8.05 -3.11
C LEU A 225 -15.15 7.50 -4.52
N VAL A 226 -14.66 6.26 -4.66
CA VAL A 226 -14.52 5.59 -5.95
C VAL A 226 -15.42 4.36 -5.99
N ASN A 227 -16.37 4.36 -6.91
CA ASN A 227 -17.38 3.31 -7.02
C ASN A 227 -17.07 2.35 -8.16
N TRP A 228 -17.40 1.07 -7.97
CA TRP A 228 -17.60 0.16 -9.09
C TRP A 228 -18.94 0.46 -9.77
N ASN A 229 -19.02 0.13 -11.03
CA ASN A 229 -20.11 0.59 -11.88
C ASN A 229 -21.28 -0.41 -11.96
N ILE A 230 -22.48 0.14 -12.14
CA ILE A 230 -23.78 -0.55 -12.27
C ILE A 230 -24.07 -1.55 -11.13
N PHE A 231 -23.87 -1.10 -9.91
CA PHE A 231 -24.33 -1.79 -8.71
C PHE A 231 -25.37 -0.93 -8.00
N VAL A 232 -26.51 -1.50 -7.64
CA VAL A 232 -27.57 -0.83 -6.89
C VAL A 232 -27.82 -1.55 -5.57
N SER A 233 -28.43 -0.86 -4.60
CA SER A 233 -28.80 -1.50 -3.35
C SER A 233 -29.85 -2.60 -3.58
N PRO A 234 -29.86 -3.65 -2.73
CA PRO A 234 -30.87 -4.70 -2.80
C PRO A 234 -32.30 -4.17 -2.68
N GLU A 235 -32.48 -3.14 -1.89
CA GLU A 235 -33.76 -2.48 -1.62
C GLU A 235 -34.29 -1.79 -2.88
N PHE A 236 -33.45 -0.99 -3.52
CA PHE A 236 -33.79 -0.36 -4.80
C PHE A 236 -34.12 -1.41 -5.88
N ALA A 237 -33.27 -2.44 -5.98
CA ALA A 237 -33.48 -3.50 -6.95
C ALA A 237 -34.85 -4.21 -6.79
N ARG A 238 -35.23 -4.52 -5.53
CA ARG A 238 -36.54 -5.13 -5.23
C ARG A 238 -37.70 -4.18 -5.54
N ALA A 239 -37.57 -2.91 -5.14
CA ALA A 239 -38.64 -1.93 -5.34
C ALA A 239 -38.93 -1.67 -6.81
N HIS A 240 -37.93 -1.69 -7.66
CA HIS A 240 -38.03 -1.36 -9.08
C HIS A 240 -37.91 -2.54 -10.03
N ASN A 241 -37.79 -3.77 -9.49
CA ASN A 241 -37.61 -5.00 -10.26
C ASN A 241 -36.46 -4.89 -11.28
N VAL A 242 -35.31 -4.33 -10.83
CA VAL A 242 -34.09 -4.22 -11.59
C VAL A 242 -33.04 -5.20 -11.11
N CYS A 243 -31.98 -5.38 -11.88
CA CYS A 243 -30.88 -6.28 -11.52
C CYS A 243 -30.10 -5.73 -10.32
N ASN A 244 -30.21 -6.45 -9.19
CA ASN A 244 -29.34 -6.27 -8.04
C ASN A 244 -28.29 -7.37 -8.07
N TYR A 245 -27.20 -7.20 -8.71
CA TYR A 245 -26.23 -8.25 -8.76
C TYR A 245 -25.16 -8.14 -7.65
N CYS A 246 -24.34 -9.12 -7.50
CA CYS A 246 -23.36 -9.34 -6.45
C CYS A 246 -23.85 -9.98 -5.17
N LEU A 247 -25.12 -9.99 -4.88
CA LEU A 247 -25.61 -10.46 -3.60
C LEU A 247 -26.09 -11.92 -3.65
N GLU A 248 -26.09 -12.53 -4.82
CA GLU A 248 -26.56 -13.89 -5.06
C GLU A 248 -25.42 -14.92 -5.22
N GLY A 249 -24.31 -14.75 -4.49
CA GLY A 249 -23.22 -15.73 -4.51
C GLY A 249 -22.19 -15.56 -5.63
N LYS A 250 -22.34 -14.61 -6.53
CA LYS A 250 -21.36 -14.28 -7.57
C LYS A 250 -20.73 -12.94 -7.29
N HIS A 251 -19.42 -12.82 -7.44
CA HIS A 251 -18.75 -11.53 -7.21
C HIS A 251 -18.78 -10.61 -8.45
N ILE A 252 -19.07 -11.15 -9.64
CA ILE A 252 -19.22 -10.37 -10.87
C ILE A 252 -20.49 -10.85 -11.59
N VAL A 253 -21.37 -9.92 -11.90
CA VAL A 253 -22.48 -10.14 -12.80
C VAL A 253 -22.09 -9.61 -14.18
N PRO A 254 -22.30 -10.39 -15.26
CA PRO A 254 -21.92 -9.98 -16.61
C PRO A 254 -22.57 -8.69 -17.07
N GLN A 255 -23.77 -8.39 -16.58
CA GLN A 255 -24.54 -7.22 -16.96
C GLN A 255 -25.36 -6.70 -15.80
N GLY A 256 -25.19 -5.42 -15.46
CA GLY A 256 -26.04 -4.68 -14.55
C GLY A 256 -27.24 -4.06 -15.26
N ASP A 257 -28.16 -3.49 -14.48
CA ASP A 257 -29.33 -2.81 -15.02
C ASP A 257 -28.95 -1.45 -15.64
N THR A 258 -29.37 -1.22 -16.89
CA THR A 258 -29.08 0.02 -17.63
C THR A 258 -30.35 0.83 -17.95
N SER A 259 -31.44 0.59 -17.23
CA SER A 259 -32.73 1.28 -17.39
C SER A 259 -32.62 2.78 -17.01
N GLU A 260 -33.57 3.57 -17.48
CA GLU A 260 -33.61 5.00 -17.15
C GLU A 260 -33.84 5.24 -15.65
N ILE A 261 -34.57 4.36 -14.96
CA ILE A 261 -34.76 4.50 -13.51
C ILE A 261 -33.47 4.29 -12.73
N THR A 262 -32.64 3.34 -13.14
CA THR A 262 -31.32 3.11 -12.55
C THR A 262 -30.39 4.30 -12.82
N LYS A 263 -30.36 4.86 -14.03
CA LYS A 263 -29.61 6.07 -14.34
C LYS A 263 -30.01 7.25 -13.47
N ASP A 264 -31.30 7.43 -13.29
CA ASP A 264 -31.84 8.54 -12.53
C ASP A 264 -31.55 8.39 -11.03
N PHE A 265 -31.69 7.19 -10.48
CA PHE A 265 -31.26 6.88 -9.10
C PHE A 265 -29.80 7.23 -8.84
N TYR A 266 -28.91 6.87 -9.78
CA TYR A 266 -27.49 7.24 -9.68
C TYR A 266 -27.27 8.74 -9.73
N ARG A 267 -27.92 9.46 -10.66
CA ARG A 267 -27.80 10.91 -10.78
C ARG A 267 -28.20 11.62 -9.48
N GLU A 268 -29.34 11.24 -8.92
CA GLU A 268 -29.84 11.80 -7.66
C GLU A 268 -28.93 11.48 -6.48
N SER A 269 -28.42 10.25 -6.39
CA SER A 269 -27.50 9.84 -5.33
C SER A 269 -26.16 10.59 -5.41
N ILE A 270 -25.58 10.72 -6.60
CA ILE A 270 -24.32 11.44 -6.85
C ILE A 270 -24.48 12.92 -6.51
N LYS A 271 -25.57 13.55 -6.98
CA LYS A 271 -25.89 14.93 -6.65
C LYS A 271 -25.99 15.13 -5.14
N ALA A 272 -26.78 14.29 -4.46
CA ALA A 272 -27.01 14.37 -3.02
C ALA A 272 -25.71 14.23 -2.22
N VAL A 273 -24.81 13.32 -2.60
CA VAL A 273 -23.52 13.17 -1.92
C VAL A 273 -22.63 14.40 -2.06
N ILE A 274 -22.52 14.96 -3.26
CA ILE A 274 -21.71 16.16 -3.47
C ILE A 274 -22.28 17.35 -2.68
N ASP A 275 -23.60 17.49 -2.67
CA ASP A 275 -24.28 18.61 -2.01
C ASP A 275 -24.23 18.50 -0.47
N ASN A 276 -24.35 17.29 0.09
CA ASN A 276 -24.40 17.06 1.54
C ASN A 276 -23.01 17.03 2.20
N TYR A 277 -21.95 16.76 1.45
CA TYR A 277 -20.59 16.62 2.00
C TYR A 277 -19.61 17.64 1.40
N PRO A 278 -19.64 18.90 1.83
CA PRO A 278 -18.81 19.97 1.23
C PRO A 278 -17.29 19.75 1.44
N ASP A 279 -16.88 18.93 2.39
CA ASP A 279 -15.48 18.61 2.67
C ASP A 279 -14.99 17.37 1.89
N LEU A 280 -15.88 16.61 1.23
CA LEU A 280 -15.51 15.57 0.28
C LEU A 280 -14.96 16.24 -0.97
N THR A 281 -13.71 15.89 -1.34
CA THR A 281 -13.02 16.54 -2.45
C THR A 281 -13.57 16.11 -3.81
N GLY A 282 -13.82 14.82 -3.99
CA GLY A 282 -14.23 14.32 -5.29
C GLY A 282 -14.81 12.92 -5.30
N LEU A 283 -15.20 12.51 -6.48
CA LEU A 283 -15.72 11.18 -6.78
C LEU A 283 -14.86 10.50 -7.84
N GLY A 284 -14.98 9.19 -7.93
CA GLY A 284 -14.34 8.41 -8.97
C GLY A 284 -15.18 7.23 -9.42
N ILE A 285 -14.87 6.71 -10.59
CA ILE A 285 -15.55 5.57 -11.17
C ILE A 285 -14.55 4.55 -11.72
N THR A 286 -14.79 3.27 -11.43
CA THR A 286 -14.11 2.17 -12.08
C THR A 286 -15.05 1.51 -13.08
N LEU A 287 -14.53 1.25 -14.27
CA LEU A 287 -15.29 0.72 -15.40
C LEU A 287 -15.14 -0.79 -15.48
N GLY A 288 -16.12 -1.43 -16.08
CA GLY A 288 -16.08 -2.83 -16.44
C GLY A 288 -17.08 -3.70 -15.69
N GLU A 289 -17.21 -3.53 -14.39
CA GLU A 289 -18.14 -4.31 -13.58
C GLU A 289 -19.60 -3.96 -13.94
N GLY A 290 -20.42 -5.00 -14.14
CA GLY A 290 -21.81 -4.84 -14.56
C GLY A 290 -22.00 -4.31 -16.00
N MET A 291 -20.93 -4.20 -16.77
CA MET A 291 -20.94 -3.68 -18.14
C MET A 291 -20.77 -4.77 -19.21
N GLY A 292 -21.00 -6.03 -18.86
CA GLY A 292 -21.00 -7.14 -19.82
C GLY A 292 -21.99 -6.90 -20.97
N ASN A 293 -21.65 -7.37 -22.17
CA ASN A 293 -22.41 -7.20 -23.41
C ASN A 293 -22.54 -5.76 -23.93
N MET A 294 -21.95 -4.78 -23.27
CA MET A 294 -21.90 -3.39 -23.77
C MET A 294 -20.65 -3.17 -24.63
N THR A 295 -20.81 -2.46 -25.73
CA THR A 295 -19.70 -1.94 -26.52
C THR A 295 -18.94 -0.86 -25.73
N ALA A 296 -17.71 -0.53 -26.14
CA ALA A 296 -16.94 0.56 -25.55
C ALA A 296 -17.69 1.91 -25.61
N LYS A 297 -18.40 2.17 -26.71
CA LYS A 297 -19.21 3.40 -26.89
C LYS A 297 -20.39 3.45 -25.89
N GLU A 298 -21.13 2.35 -25.75
CA GLU A 298 -22.24 2.27 -24.80
C GLU A 298 -21.79 2.44 -23.35
N ARG A 299 -20.64 1.88 -22.97
CA ARG A 299 -20.04 2.09 -21.64
C ARG A 299 -19.69 3.54 -21.42
N GLN A 300 -19.06 4.19 -22.41
CA GLN A 300 -18.73 5.61 -22.30
C GLN A 300 -19.98 6.50 -22.22
N ASP A 301 -20.98 6.24 -23.04
CA ASP A 301 -22.25 6.97 -23.01
C ASP A 301 -22.99 6.77 -21.69
N TRP A 302 -22.94 5.57 -21.13
CA TRP A 302 -23.47 5.29 -19.80
C TRP A 302 -22.82 6.18 -18.74
N ILE A 303 -21.49 6.20 -18.66
CA ILE A 303 -20.74 7.03 -17.69
C ILE A 303 -21.06 8.52 -17.86
N LEU A 304 -21.11 9.00 -19.11
CA LEU A 304 -21.46 10.41 -19.41
C LEU A 304 -22.86 10.77 -18.95
N ASN A 305 -23.82 9.87 -19.15
CA ASN A 305 -25.22 10.16 -18.88
C ASN A 305 -25.57 10.07 -17.40
N TYR A 306 -25.03 9.07 -16.67
CA TYR A 306 -25.43 8.93 -15.28
C TYR A 306 -24.41 9.52 -14.30
N PHE A 307 -23.14 9.10 -14.36
CA PHE A 307 -22.17 9.50 -13.36
C PHE A 307 -21.79 10.98 -13.50
N ILE A 308 -21.32 11.34 -14.68
CA ILE A 308 -20.95 12.73 -14.98
C ILE A 308 -22.22 13.60 -15.02
N GLY A 309 -23.35 13.04 -15.49
CA GLY A 309 -24.66 13.67 -15.42
C GLY A 309 -25.03 14.07 -13.99
N GLY A 310 -24.91 13.19 -13.02
CA GLY A 310 -25.15 13.45 -11.61
C GLY A 310 -24.19 14.50 -11.02
N MET A 311 -22.91 14.44 -11.38
CA MET A 311 -21.93 15.47 -10.96
C MET A 311 -22.27 16.87 -11.51
N ARG A 312 -22.81 16.96 -12.73
CA ARG A 312 -23.28 18.23 -13.32
C ARG A 312 -24.51 18.81 -12.66
N MET A 313 -25.35 17.97 -12.04
CA MET A 313 -26.56 18.39 -11.32
C MET A 313 -26.25 18.94 -9.92
N ALA A 314 -25.08 18.64 -9.37
CA ALA A 314 -24.70 19.09 -8.03
C ALA A 314 -24.51 20.61 -7.95
N SER A 315 -24.74 21.18 -6.76
CA SER A 315 -24.64 22.62 -6.48
C SER A 315 -23.21 23.17 -6.56
N ARG A 316 -22.20 22.29 -6.50
CA ARG A 316 -20.78 22.62 -6.61
C ARG A 316 -20.04 21.67 -7.53
N LYS A 317 -18.93 22.12 -8.08
CA LYS A 317 -18.00 21.23 -8.77
C LYS A 317 -17.22 20.38 -7.76
N ALA A 318 -16.97 19.13 -8.10
CA ALA A 318 -16.10 18.22 -7.36
C ALA A 318 -14.98 17.71 -8.28
N LYS A 319 -13.87 17.25 -7.72
CA LYS A 319 -12.79 16.62 -8.50
C LYS A 319 -13.22 15.24 -8.99
N PHE A 320 -12.56 14.74 -10.03
CA PHE A 320 -12.96 13.49 -10.66
C PHE A 320 -11.77 12.55 -10.93
N ILE A 321 -11.96 11.27 -10.57
CA ILE A 321 -11.06 10.16 -10.89
C ILE A 321 -11.76 9.25 -11.89
N TYR A 322 -11.07 8.97 -13.00
CA TYR A 322 -11.57 8.08 -14.04
C TYR A 322 -10.59 6.94 -14.28
N ARG A 323 -11.02 5.71 -14.04
CA ARG A 323 -10.17 4.55 -14.26
C ARG A 323 -10.18 4.14 -15.72
N VAL A 324 -9.01 4.04 -16.32
CA VAL A 324 -8.79 3.59 -17.70
C VAL A 324 -7.85 2.37 -17.71
N PRO A 325 -7.72 1.61 -18.81
CA PRO A 325 -8.43 1.75 -20.07
C PRO A 325 -9.84 1.18 -20.03
N LEU A 326 -10.68 1.67 -20.94
CA LEU A 326 -11.97 1.07 -21.23
C LEU A 326 -11.76 -0.21 -22.07
N SER A 327 -12.51 -1.26 -21.79
CA SER A 327 -12.46 -2.48 -22.60
C SER A 327 -13.03 -2.26 -24.01
N ALA A 328 -12.30 -2.69 -25.03
CA ALA A 328 -12.73 -2.61 -26.41
C ALA A 328 -13.77 -3.70 -26.77
N GLY A 329 -13.73 -4.85 -26.10
CA GLY A 329 -14.66 -5.95 -26.31
C GLY A 329 -15.96 -5.82 -25.50
N THR A 330 -16.86 -6.75 -25.68
CA THR A 330 -18.13 -6.81 -24.93
C THR A 330 -18.00 -7.40 -23.52
N SER A 331 -16.84 -7.99 -23.18
CA SER A 331 -16.54 -8.49 -21.83
C SER A 331 -16.02 -7.37 -20.92
N SER A 332 -16.30 -7.46 -19.63
CA SER A 332 -15.68 -6.61 -18.62
C SER A 332 -14.21 -6.96 -18.47
N GLY A 333 -13.31 -5.95 -18.44
CA GLY A 333 -11.88 -6.14 -18.24
C GLY A 333 -11.11 -6.68 -19.45
N GLY A 334 -11.72 -6.71 -20.65
CA GLY A 334 -11.04 -7.08 -21.88
C GLY A 334 -9.95 -6.10 -22.31
N ALA A 335 -9.15 -6.49 -23.30
CA ALA A 335 -8.11 -5.64 -23.86
C ALA A 335 -8.67 -4.35 -24.47
N THR A 336 -7.94 -3.26 -24.37
CA THR A 336 -8.25 -2.01 -25.05
C THR A 336 -7.80 -2.04 -26.52
N SER A 337 -8.21 -1.03 -27.30
CA SER A 337 -7.74 -0.78 -28.66
C SER A 337 -7.42 0.70 -28.85
N VAL A 338 -6.64 1.01 -29.87
CA VAL A 338 -6.31 2.41 -30.22
C VAL A 338 -7.57 3.26 -30.41
N GLU A 339 -8.57 2.73 -31.09
CA GLU A 339 -9.84 3.42 -31.34
C GLU A 339 -10.60 3.69 -30.04
N THR A 340 -10.63 2.71 -29.12
CA THR A 340 -11.26 2.88 -27.80
C THR A 340 -10.52 3.90 -26.94
N GLU A 341 -9.21 3.88 -26.96
CA GLU A 341 -8.39 4.86 -26.25
C GLU A 341 -8.58 6.27 -26.81
N GLN A 342 -8.60 6.44 -28.15
CA GLN A 342 -8.87 7.70 -28.80
C GLN A 342 -10.27 8.25 -28.50
N MET A 343 -11.28 7.39 -28.51
CA MET A 343 -12.66 7.74 -28.14
C MET A 343 -12.72 8.23 -26.68
N THR A 344 -12.10 7.51 -25.75
CA THR A 344 -12.06 7.86 -24.33
C THR A 344 -11.31 9.18 -24.13
N ARG A 345 -10.15 9.34 -24.76
CA ARG A 345 -9.38 10.56 -24.70
C ARG A 345 -10.16 11.77 -25.22
N SER A 346 -10.82 11.64 -26.36
CA SER A 346 -11.64 12.71 -26.94
C SER A 346 -12.74 13.15 -25.97
N MET A 347 -13.34 12.23 -25.24
CA MET A 347 -14.29 12.55 -24.18
C MET A 347 -13.61 13.33 -23.04
N LEU A 348 -12.50 12.80 -22.50
CA LEU A 348 -11.79 13.42 -21.38
C LEU A 348 -11.31 14.84 -21.70
N ASP A 349 -10.83 15.07 -22.91
CA ASP A 349 -10.34 16.39 -23.35
C ASP A 349 -11.46 17.45 -23.42
N THR A 350 -12.74 17.06 -23.52
CA THR A 350 -13.88 17.97 -23.59
C THR A 350 -14.60 18.23 -22.27
N LEU A 351 -14.31 17.47 -21.22
CA LEU A 351 -15.00 17.56 -19.94
C LEU A 351 -14.44 18.68 -19.07
N THR A 352 -15.25 19.71 -18.78
CA THR A 352 -14.87 20.89 -17.98
C THR A 352 -15.74 21.12 -16.74
N CYS A 353 -16.59 20.14 -16.39
CA CYS A 353 -17.55 20.27 -15.29
C CYS A 353 -16.97 19.96 -13.90
N PHE A 354 -15.68 19.71 -13.78
CA PHE A 354 -15.02 19.32 -12.54
C PHE A 354 -14.25 20.48 -11.90
N ASP A 355 -13.85 20.28 -10.65
CA ASP A 355 -12.97 21.19 -9.92
C ASP A 355 -11.49 20.82 -10.19
N GLY A 356 -10.96 21.32 -11.30
CA GLY A 356 -9.61 21.03 -11.77
C GLY A 356 -9.51 19.85 -12.75
N PRO A 357 -8.29 19.44 -13.09
CA PRO A 357 -8.05 18.39 -14.07
C PRO A 357 -8.53 17.04 -13.57
N ILE A 358 -8.97 16.21 -14.51
CA ILE A 358 -9.33 14.80 -14.23
C ILE A 358 -8.05 14.04 -13.90
N ASN A 359 -8.10 13.16 -12.90
CA ASN A 359 -7.05 12.19 -12.69
C ASN A 359 -7.45 10.86 -13.30
N ILE A 360 -6.68 10.34 -14.26
CA ILE A 360 -6.92 9.01 -14.81
C ILE A 360 -6.04 7.99 -14.12
N GLU A 361 -6.65 6.89 -13.71
CA GLU A 361 -5.98 5.79 -13.03
C GLU A 361 -5.71 4.64 -13.99
N LEU A 362 -4.49 4.12 -13.96
CA LEU A 362 -4.03 2.97 -14.74
C LEU A 362 -3.44 1.90 -13.82
N LYS A 363 -3.94 0.66 -13.91
CA LYS A 363 -3.34 -0.49 -13.21
C LYS A 363 -2.00 -0.85 -13.83
N PHE A 364 -0.90 -0.55 -13.13
CA PHE A 364 0.44 -0.93 -13.56
C PHE A 364 0.63 -2.46 -13.43
N ASN A 365 1.02 -3.10 -14.51
CA ASN A 365 1.22 -4.56 -14.60
C ASN A 365 0.06 -5.37 -13.96
N TRP A 366 -1.15 -4.87 -14.12
CA TRP A 366 -2.39 -5.47 -13.61
C TRP A 366 -2.32 -5.87 -12.14
N SER A 367 -1.95 -4.92 -11.27
CA SER A 367 -1.85 -5.08 -9.82
C SER A 367 -0.59 -5.78 -9.31
N HIS A 368 0.33 -6.08 -10.20
CA HIS A 368 1.64 -6.62 -9.84
C HIS A 368 2.75 -5.60 -10.15
N ALA A 369 2.51 -4.34 -9.83
CA ALA A 369 3.45 -3.24 -10.13
C ALA A 369 4.82 -3.43 -9.49
N TYR A 370 4.90 -4.14 -8.39
CA TYR A 370 6.16 -4.46 -7.74
C TYR A 370 6.88 -5.67 -8.36
N SER A 371 6.34 -6.27 -9.43
CA SER A 371 7.01 -7.35 -10.16
C SER A 371 8.20 -6.83 -10.98
N THR A 372 8.06 -5.69 -11.63
CA THR A 372 9.11 -5.07 -12.43
C THR A 372 8.85 -3.58 -12.60
N PRO A 373 9.90 -2.73 -12.64
CA PRO A 373 9.76 -1.33 -13.03
C PRO A 373 9.35 -1.13 -14.49
N THR A 374 9.43 -2.17 -15.32
CA THR A 374 9.06 -2.10 -16.73
C THR A 374 7.55 -2.26 -16.89
N LEU A 375 6.91 -1.34 -17.59
CA LEU A 375 5.50 -1.45 -17.94
C LEU A 375 5.32 -2.51 -19.03
N ILE A 376 4.75 -3.66 -18.67
CA ILE A 376 4.48 -4.78 -19.60
C ILE A 376 3.04 -4.72 -20.09
N LYS A 377 2.11 -4.45 -19.17
CA LYS A 377 0.69 -4.44 -19.45
C LYS A 377 -0.04 -3.50 -18.48
N VAL A 378 -1.25 -3.13 -18.83
CA VAL A 378 -2.21 -2.49 -17.94
C VAL A 378 -3.43 -3.38 -17.79
N HIS A 379 -4.37 -2.99 -16.97
CA HIS A 379 -5.64 -3.70 -16.85
C HIS A 379 -6.24 -3.93 -18.25
N GLY A 380 -6.47 -5.19 -18.59
CA GLY A 380 -7.08 -5.58 -19.87
C GLY A 380 -6.10 -5.69 -21.05
N GLY A 381 -4.81 -5.50 -20.89
CA GLY A 381 -3.83 -5.74 -21.93
C GLY A 381 -2.78 -4.64 -22.11
N LYS A 382 -2.18 -4.61 -23.29
CA LYS A 382 -1.16 -3.62 -23.64
C LYS A 382 -1.80 -2.24 -23.83
N LEU A 383 -1.24 -1.23 -23.20
CA LEU A 383 -1.62 0.16 -23.38
C LEU A 383 -0.83 0.77 -24.55
N ASN A 384 -1.51 1.61 -25.35
CA ASN A 384 -0.87 2.45 -26.35
C ASN A 384 -0.50 3.81 -25.75
N ASP A 385 0.16 4.67 -26.52
CA ASP A 385 0.56 6.01 -26.05
C ASP A 385 -0.51 7.08 -26.21
N VAL A 386 -1.70 6.71 -26.64
CA VAL A 386 -2.83 7.62 -26.96
C VAL A 386 -3.17 8.56 -25.81
N TYR A 387 -3.10 8.12 -24.57
CA TYR A 387 -3.44 8.97 -23.42
C TYR A 387 -2.41 10.07 -23.12
N TRP A 388 -1.20 10.00 -23.65
CA TRP A 388 -0.15 11.01 -23.41
C TRP A 388 0.55 11.53 -24.68
N ASN A 389 0.20 11.02 -25.84
CA ASN A 389 0.74 11.47 -27.12
C ASN A 389 -0.40 11.86 -28.08
N PRO A 390 -0.60 13.17 -28.35
CA PRO A 390 0.12 14.32 -27.78
C PRO A 390 -0.15 14.50 -26.27
N PRO A 391 0.64 15.34 -25.54
CA PRO A 391 0.44 15.57 -24.11
C PRO A 391 -0.98 16.04 -23.78
N PRO A 392 -1.61 15.51 -22.70
CA PRO A 392 -2.94 15.93 -22.28
C PRO A 392 -2.92 17.32 -21.65
N THR A 393 -4.04 18.05 -21.78
CA THR A 393 -4.23 19.38 -21.19
C THR A 393 -5.32 19.41 -20.11
N ASN A 394 -6.25 18.46 -20.12
CA ASN A 394 -7.41 18.43 -19.24
C ASN A 394 -7.39 17.30 -18.22
N TYR A 395 -6.39 16.44 -18.27
CA TYR A 395 -6.21 15.37 -17.32
C TYR A 395 -4.73 15.05 -17.06
N SER A 396 -4.50 14.29 -16.00
CA SER A 396 -3.18 13.74 -15.67
C SER A 396 -3.30 12.25 -15.34
N LEU A 397 -2.18 11.52 -15.44
CA LEU A 397 -2.13 10.09 -15.15
C LEU A 397 -1.64 9.80 -13.75
N SER A 398 -2.17 8.74 -13.16
CA SER A 398 -1.59 8.13 -11.96
C SER A 398 -1.55 6.60 -12.10
N TRP A 399 -0.43 6.01 -11.70
CA TRP A 399 -0.24 4.57 -11.70
C TRP A 399 -0.84 3.92 -10.45
N MET A 400 -1.68 2.93 -10.61
CA MET A 400 -2.10 2.07 -9.52
C MET A 400 -1.00 1.06 -9.24
N MET A 401 -0.20 1.33 -8.19
CA MET A 401 0.80 0.44 -7.65
C MET A 401 0.26 -0.19 -6.38
N ARG A 402 -0.16 -1.43 -6.45
CA ARG A 402 -0.73 -2.16 -5.32
C ARG A 402 -0.16 -3.55 -5.21
N ASN A 403 -0.23 -4.13 -3.99
CA ASN A 403 0.06 -5.53 -3.76
C ASN A 403 -1.14 -6.39 -4.18
N GLU A 404 -0.94 -7.68 -4.24
CA GLU A 404 -1.99 -8.67 -4.47
C GLU A 404 -3.02 -8.63 -3.34
N ASP A 405 -2.53 -8.76 -2.11
CA ASP A 405 -3.32 -8.67 -0.89
C ASP A 405 -2.50 -7.96 0.21
N PHE A 406 -3.09 -7.82 1.38
CA PHE A 406 -2.36 -7.33 2.53
C PHE A 406 -1.36 -8.41 3.00
N PHE A 407 -0.10 -8.04 3.10
CA PHE A 407 0.93 -8.91 3.66
C PHE A 407 0.95 -8.82 5.19
N MET A 408 1.09 -9.98 5.84
CA MET A 408 1.31 -10.05 7.27
C MET A 408 2.73 -9.62 7.64
N LEU A 409 3.71 -10.05 6.86
CA LEU A 409 5.12 -9.71 7.04
C LEU A 409 5.37 -8.25 6.63
N ARG A 410 6.14 -7.54 7.42
CA ARG A 410 6.60 -6.20 7.05
C ARG A 410 7.57 -6.26 5.88
N TRP A 411 7.48 -5.27 5.02
CA TRP A 411 8.37 -5.13 3.89
C TRP A 411 8.49 -3.67 3.44
N GLY A 412 9.50 -3.39 2.64
CA GLY A 412 9.75 -2.11 2.02
C GLY A 412 11.19 -2.09 1.48
N GLN A 413 11.35 -1.88 0.16
CA GLN A 413 12.65 -1.92 -0.49
C GLN A 413 12.89 -0.61 -1.24
N PRO A 414 13.68 0.33 -0.68
CA PRO A 414 13.79 1.68 -1.22
C PRO A 414 14.33 1.74 -2.65
N ASP A 415 15.33 0.94 -2.99
CA ASP A 415 15.97 0.99 -4.32
C ASP A 415 15.04 0.55 -5.44
N PHE A 416 14.21 -0.45 -5.19
CA PHE A 416 13.18 -0.84 -6.14
C PHE A 416 12.21 0.30 -6.42
N PHE A 417 11.72 0.97 -5.37
CA PHE A 417 10.76 2.06 -5.52
C PHE A 417 11.40 3.28 -6.19
N ARG A 418 12.65 3.61 -5.88
CA ARG A 418 13.40 4.66 -6.60
C ARG A 418 13.51 4.33 -8.10
N LYS A 419 13.90 3.10 -8.43
CA LYS A 419 13.99 2.64 -9.81
C LYS A 419 12.62 2.70 -10.50
N HIS A 420 11.56 2.25 -9.82
CA HIS A 420 10.20 2.29 -10.36
C HIS A 420 9.74 3.73 -10.66
N ILE A 421 9.95 4.65 -9.73
CA ILE A 421 9.62 6.07 -9.89
C ILE A 421 10.44 6.68 -11.04
N ALA A 422 11.75 6.48 -11.05
CA ALA A 422 12.65 7.01 -12.09
C ALA A 422 12.28 6.52 -13.50
N THR A 423 11.81 5.27 -13.60
CA THR A 423 11.42 4.67 -14.88
C THR A 423 10.06 5.20 -15.37
N ASN A 424 9.09 5.40 -14.46
CA ASN A 424 7.68 5.56 -14.84
C ASN A 424 7.10 6.95 -14.60
N VAL A 425 7.81 7.85 -13.91
CA VAL A 425 7.37 9.25 -13.79
C VAL A 425 7.82 10.02 -15.02
N LYS A 426 6.85 10.35 -15.87
CA LYS A 426 7.00 11.15 -17.08
C LYS A 426 6.19 12.44 -16.92
N PRO A 427 6.35 13.46 -17.77
CA PRO A 427 5.66 14.75 -17.62
C PRO A 427 4.13 14.69 -17.50
N HIS A 428 3.51 13.66 -18.06
CA HIS A 428 2.06 13.43 -17.98
C HIS A 428 1.61 12.66 -16.74
N VAL A 429 2.56 12.13 -15.93
CA VAL A 429 2.26 11.35 -14.71
C VAL A 429 2.25 12.27 -13.51
N SER A 430 1.10 12.40 -12.85
CA SER A 430 0.93 13.20 -11.64
C SER A 430 1.18 12.42 -10.36
N GLY A 431 1.11 11.08 -10.39
CA GLY A 431 1.27 10.32 -9.17
C GLY A 431 1.02 8.83 -9.20
N TYR A 432 0.79 8.33 -7.99
CA TYR A 432 0.58 6.92 -7.69
C TYR A 432 -0.57 6.70 -6.71
N TYR A 433 -1.26 5.58 -6.90
CA TYR A 433 -2.13 4.96 -5.91
C TYR A 433 -1.40 3.78 -5.29
N VAL A 434 -1.35 3.72 -3.97
CA VAL A 434 -0.73 2.64 -3.20
C VAL A 434 -1.80 1.94 -2.38
N GLY A 435 -1.77 0.63 -2.32
CA GLY A 435 -2.73 -0.13 -1.52
C GLY A 435 -2.82 -1.60 -1.90
N SER A 436 -3.72 -2.31 -1.24
CA SER A 436 -4.03 -3.70 -1.52
C SER A 436 -5.14 -3.84 -2.56
N GLU A 437 -5.21 -4.98 -3.23
CA GLU A 437 -6.33 -5.33 -4.09
C GLU A 437 -7.61 -5.51 -3.31
N THR A 438 -7.53 -6.15 -2.16
CA THR A 438 -8.70 -6.46 -1.36
C THR A 438 -9.00 -5.37 -0.34
N TYR A 439 -8.17 -5.19 0.69
CA TYR A 439 -8.38 -4.18 1.72
C TYR A 439 -7.08 -3.93 2.53
N ILE A 440 -7.08 -2.85 3.30
CA ILE A 440 -6.07 -2.57 4.32
C ILE A 440 -6.68 -2.94 5.66
N PRO A 441 -6.10 -3.88 6.43
CA PRO A 441 -6.67 -4.28 7.71
C PRO A 441 -6.67 -3.15 8.72
N ALA A 442 -7.81 -2.99 9.41
CA ALA A 442 -7.95 -2.04 10.50
C ALA A 442 -7.69 -2.71 11.85
N LYS A 443 -8.52 -3.70 12.21
CA LYS A 443 -8.32 -4.48 13.44
C LYS A 443 -7.17 -5.47 13.26
N ASP A 444 -6.28 -5.57 14.25
CA ASP A 444 -5.28 -6.63 14.26
C ASP A 444 -5.92 -7.96 14.67
N TYR A 445 -5.93 -8.91 13.76
CA TYR A 445 -6.36 -10.29 13.97
C TYR A 445 -5.26 -11.30 13.60
N ILE A 446 -4.09 -10.80 13.25
CA ILE A 446 -2.98 -11.54 12.66
C ILE A 446 -1.99 -11.99 13.71
N THR A 447 -1.70 -11.14 14.71
CA THR A 447 -0.63 -11.39 15.68
C THR A 447 -1.07 -12.33 16.82
N SER A 448 -0.13 -13.16 17.29
CA SER A 448 -0.37 -14.14 18.38
C SER A 448 0.04 -13.61 19.73
N LEU A 449 1.08 -12.76 19.80
CA LEU A 449 1.69 -12.36 21.06
C LEU A 449 1.14 -11.03 21.56
N PRO A 450 0.85 -10.90 22.86
CA PRO A 450 0.48 -9.64 23.46
C PRO A 450 1.69 -8.68 23.58
N GLY A 451 1.42 -7.42 23.87
CA GLY A 451 2.46 -6.42 24.20
C GLY A 451 3.10 -5.72 23.00
N SER A 452 2.51 -5.86 21.81
CA SER A 452 2.85 -5.00 20.69
C SER A 452 2.39 -3.56 20.95
N SER A 453 3.16 -2.58 20.51
CA SER A 453 2.78 -1.16 20.57
C SER A 453 1.77 -0.76 19.49
N TYR A 454 1.56 -1.59 18.48
CA TYR A 454 0.64 -1.32 17.38
C TYR A 454 -0.81 -1.58 17.80
N LYS A 455 -1.65 -0.56 17.67
CA LYS A 455 -3.08 -0.63 17.97
C LYS A 455 -3.88 -1.18 16.77
N TYR A 456 -3.49 -0.79 15.57
CA TYR A 456 -4.17 -1.16 14.33
C TYR A 456 -3.24 -1.96 13.43
N ALA A 457 -3.81 -2.86 12.64
CA ALA A 457 -3.03 -3.78 11.80
C ALA A 457 -2.16 -3.03 10.77
N PHE A 458 -2.65 -1.93 10.17
CA PHE A 458 -1.89 -1.15 9.20
C PHE A 458 -0.60 -0.54 9.78
N GLU A 459 -0.58 -0.24 11.08
CA GLU A 459 0.59 0.38 11.75
C GLU A 459 1.82 -0.52 11.70
N ARG A 460 1.61 -1.83 11.55
CA ARG A 460 2.70 -2.79 11.41
C ARG A 460 3.46 -2.63 10.08
N GLN A 461 2.80 -2.14 9.03
CA GLN A 461 3.40 -1.87 7.72
C GLN A 461 4.08 -0.47 7.63
N TRP A 462 4.52 0.05 8.76
CA TRP A 462 5.09 1.38 8.89
C TRP A 462 6.26 1.66 7.92
N MET A 463 7.12 0.65 7.70
CA MET A 463 8.25 0.80 6.77
C MET A 463 7.76 0.96 5.33
N PHE A 464 6.81 0.16 4.89
CA PHE A 464 6.22 0.28 3.55
C PHE A 464 5.64 1.67 3.30
N TYR A 465 4.80 2.17 4.24
CA TYR A 465 4.22 3.51 4.11
C TYR A 465 5.29 4.60 4.17
N LYS A 466 6.30 4.45 5.03
CA LYS A 466 7.41 5.40 5.14
C LYS A 466 8.21 5.49 3.84
N VAL A 467 8.63 4.35 3.31
CA VAL A 467 9.41 4.26 2.08
C VAL A 467 8.60 4.80 0.90
N MET A 468 7.39 4.30 0.69
CA MET A 468 6.55 4.73 -0.43
C MET A 468 6.21 6.21 -0.37
N GLY A 469 5.68 6.69 0.75
CA GLY A 469 5.24 8.07 0.87
C GLY A 469 6.38 9.07 0.71
N ARG A 470 7.54 8.81 1.36
CA ARG A 470 8.70 9.69 1.28
C ARG A 470 9.33 9.71 -0.11
N LEU A 471 9.43 8.56 -0.80
CA LEU A 471 9.99 8.49 -2.15
C LEU A 471 9.05 9.06 -3.22
N LEU A 472 7.73 8.93 -3.06
CA LEU A 472 6.76 9.61 -3.95
C LEU A 472 6.80 11.12 -3.77
N TYR A 473 7.06 11.61 -2.55
CA TYR A 473 7.25 13.03 -2.29
C TYR A 473 8.60 13.52 -2.83
N ASN A 474 9.70 12.85 -2.47
CA ASN A 474 11.04 13.15 -2.94
C ASN A 474 11.82 11.86 -3.23
N PRO A 475 12.00 11.46 -4.51
CA PRO A 475 12.69 10.22 -4.89
C PRO A 475 14.18 10.21 -4.45
N ASN A 476 14.74 11.37 -4.14
CA ASN A 476 16.11 11.51 -3.64
C ASN A 476 16.18 11.43 -2.10
N THR A 477 15.10 11.06 -1.42
CA THR A 477 15.14 10.82 0.03
C THR A 477 16.23 9.79 0.35
N PRO A 478 17.24 10.16 1.17
CA PRO A 478 18.36 9.27 1.48
C PRO A 478 17.93 8.17 2.46
N ASP A 479 18.67 7.06 2.47
CA ASP A 479 18.38 5.91 3.33
C ASP A 479 18.50 6.23 4.83
N GLU A 480 19.29 7.24 5.19
CA GLU A 480 19.41 7.72 6.58
C GLU A 480 18.07 8.13 7.20
N VAL A 481 17.08 8.55 6.38
CA VAL A 481 15.73 8.86 6.85
C VAL A 481 15.03 7.59 7.34
N PHE A 482 15.24 6.47 6.65
CA PHE A 482 14.67 5.17 7.00
C PHE A 482 15.46 4.52 8.14
N GLU A 483 16.80 4.56 8.10
CA GLU A 483 17.67 4.11 9.19
C GLU A 483 17.35 4.81 10.52
N THR A 484 17.12 6.14 10.46
CA THR A 484 16.77 6.93 11.65
C THR A 484 15.44 6.47 12.26
N GLU A 485 14.44 6.13 11.45
CA GLU A 485 13.17 5.60 11.96
C GLU A 485 13.35 4.24 12.63
N PHE A 486 14.17 3.34 12.05
CA PHE A 486 14.53 2.08 12.71
C PHE A 486 15.29 2.30 14.01
N GLU A 487 16.24 3.24 14.05
CA GLU A 487 17.01 3.54 15.27
C GLU A 487 16.14 4.14 16.38
N GLN A 488 15.14 4.94 16.04
CA GLN A 488 14.15 5.46 17.00
C GLN A 488 13.26 4.37 17.58
N ARG A 489 12.86 3.40 16.76
CA ARG A 489 12.03 2.26 17.20
C ARG A 489 12.84 1.21 17.96
N PHE A 490 14.07 0.97 17.53
CA PHE A 490 14.94 -0.10 18.01
C PHE A 490 16.36 0.43 18.30
N PRO A 491 16.54 1.21 19.37
CA PRO A 491 17.82 1.86 19.67
C PRO A 491 19.02 0.90 19.65
N LYS A 492 20.13 1.35 19.08
CA LYS A 492 21.40 0.61 18.88
C LYS A 492 21.31 -0.57 17.89
N LYS A 493 20.19 -0.74 17.18
CA LYS A 493 20.00 -1.83 16.22
C LYS A 493 19.50 -1.31 14.87
N GLY A 494 19.11 -0.04 14.79
CA GLY A 494 18.34 0.52 13.70
C GLY A 494 18.96 0.29 12.33
N ARG A 495 20.23 0.66 12.14
CA ARG A 495 20.90 0.50 10.85
C ARG A 495 20.93 -0.95 10.37
N LYS A 496 21.30 -1.88 11.24
CA LYS A 496 21.34 -3.31 10.88
C LYS A 496 19.97 -3.88 10.56
N LEU A 497 18.95 -3.46 11.29
CA LEU A 497 17.57 -3.87 11.02
C LEU A 497 17.09 -3.32 9.68
N PHE A 498 17.41 -2.06 9.38
CA PHE A 498 17.07 -1.47 8.08
C PHE A 498 17.72 -2.22 6.93
N GLU A 499 19.04 -2.47 7.00
CA GLU A 499 19.79 -3.23 6.01
C GLU A 499 19.20 -4.64 5.82
N ALA A 500 18.94 -5.36 6.93
CA ALA A 500 18.39 -6.70 6.91
C ALA A 500 16.96 -6.73 6.35
N GLN A 501 16.11 -5.77 6.75
CA GLN A 501 14.72 -5.67 6.27
C GLN A 501 14.67 -5.28 4.80
N SER A 502 15.53 -4.37 4.33
CA SER A 502 15.63 -4.00 2.91
C SER A 502 16.06 -5.19 2.06
N ASN A 503 17.05 -5.96 2.52
CA ASN A 503 17.49 -7.19 1.88
C ASN A 503 16.36 -8.23 1.81
N ALA A 504 15.72 -8.52 2.92
CA ALA A 504 14.61 -9.47 3.01
C ALA A 504 13.40 -9.02 2.14
N SER A 505 13.16 -7.73 2.03
CA SER A 505 12.09 -7.16 1.20
C SER A 505 12.31 -7.31 -0.32
N THR A 506 13.47 -7.81 -0.75
CA THR A 506 13.72 -8.19 -2.15
C THR A 506 12.94 -9.46 -2.52
N VAL A 507 12.63 -10.32 -1.56
CA VAL A 507 11.99 -11.62 -1.80
C VAL A 507 10.61 -11.51 -2.47
N PRO A 508 9.63 -10.76 -1.94
CA PRO A 508 8.33 -10.63 -2.60
C PRO A 508 8.45 -10.03 -4.01
N LEU A 509 9.41 -9.13 -4.24
CA LEU A 509 9.67 -8.54 -5.54
C LEU A 509 10.14 -9.60 -6.55
N VAL A 510 11.09 -10.46 -6.17
CA VAL A 510 11.62 -11.51 -7.04
C VAL A 510 10.57 -12.58 -7.34
N ILE A 511 9.77 -12.98 -6.35
CA ILE A 511 8.65 -13.93 -6.56
C ILE A 511 7.67 -13.36 -7.59
N ALA A 512 7.26 -12.09 -7.44
CA ALA A 512 6.35 -11.43 -8.37
C ALA A 512 7.00 -11.20 -9.76
N SER A 513 8.30 -10.95 -9.81
CA SER A 513 9.07 -10.83 -11.07
C SER A 513 9.16 -12.13 -11.83
N TRP A 514 9.27 -13.24 -11.12
CA TRP A 514 9.34 -14.57 -11.74
C TRP A 514 7.97 -15.05 -12.20
N GLN A 515 6.95 -14.90 -11.33
CA GLN A 515 5.61 -15.40 -11.61
C GLN A 515 4.84 -14.44 -12.52
N ASN A 516 4.69 -14.79 -13.79
CA ASN A 516 3.91 -13.99 -14.74
C ASN A 516 2.42 -14.11 -14.44
N ALA A 517 1.98 -13.33 -13.48
CA ALA A 517 0.59 -13.25 -13.11
C ALA A 517 -0.23 -12.53 -14.20
N THR A 518 -1.34 -13.10 -14.59
CA THR A 518 -2.21 -12.58 -15.64
C THR A 518 -3.40 -11.79 -15.12
N TRP A 519 -3.65 -11.85 -13.83
CA TRP A 519 -4.78 -11.20 -13.17
C TRP A 519 -4.45 -10.91 -11.70
N ASP A 520 -5.11 -9.88 -11.14
CA ASP A 520 -4.91 -9.37 -9.77
C ASP A 520 -5.05 -10.42 -8.67
N PHE A 521 -5.81 -11.48 -8.89
CA PHE A 521 -6.04 -12.54 -7.90
C PHE A 521 -5.32 -13.84 -8.22
N SER A 522 -4.33 -13.79 -9.10
CA SER A 522 -3.64 -15.00 -9.55
C SER A 522 -2.36 -15.32 -8.76
N LEU A 523 -1.89 -14.39 -7.94
CA LEU A 523 -0.66 -14.56 -7.14
C LEU A 523 -0.86 -14.02 -5.73
N TYR A 524 -0.33 -14.75 -4.74
CA TYR A 524 -0.10 -14.30 -3.37
C TYR A 524 1.35 -14.62 -2.98
N SER A 525 2.24 -13.64 -3.19
CA SER A 525 3.70 -13.83 -3.07
C SER A 525 4.14 -14.26 -1.69
N GLU A 526 3.54 -13.70 -0.62
CA GLU A 526 3.87 -14.01 0.76
C GLU A 526 3.65 -15.49 1.13
N GLY A 527 2.66 -16.12 0.52
CA GLY A 527 2.37 -17.54 0.70
C GLY A 527 2.94 -18.44 -0.38
N PHE A 528 3.63 -17.88 -1.38
CA PHE A 528 4.05 -18.60 -2.59
C PHE A 528 2.88 -19.36 -3.24
N LEU A 529 1.70 -18.73 -3.28
CA LEU A 529 0.44 -19.34 -3.68
C LEU A 529 -0.07 -18.69 -4.96
N TYR A 530 -0.83 -19.48 -5.72
CA TYR A 530 -1.63 -18.97 -6.82
C TYR A 530 -3.09 -19.44 -6.70
N SER A 531 -3.99 -18.62 -7.23
CA SER A 531 -5.40 -18.98 -7.35
C SER A 531 -5.60 -19.82 -8.60
N THR A 532 -6.26 -20.93 -8.47
CA THR A 532 -6.71 -21.77 -9.58
C THR A 532 -8.17 -22.12 -9.40
N GLN A 533 -8.87 -22.32 -10.49
CA GLN A 533 -10.24 -22.83 -10.46
C GLN A 533 -10.22 -24.34 -10.72
N ILE A 534 -10.77 -25.10 -9.80
CA ILE A 534 -10.98 -26.53 -9.95
C ILE A 534 -12.47 -26.80 -9.75
N ASN A 535 -13.16 -27.26 -10.81
CA ASN A 535 -14.60 -27.53 -10.76
C ASN A 535 -15.43 -26.31 -10.28
N ASN A 536 -15.10 -25.12 -10.79
CA ASN A 536 -15.70 -23.83 -10.40
C ASN A 536 -15.45 -23.41 -8.94
N LYS A 537 -14.56 -24.10 -8.23
CA LYS A 537 -14.10 -23.70 -6.89
C LYS A 537 -12.69 -23.10 -6.99
N LYS A 538 -12.47 -22.00 -6.30
CA LYS A 538 -11.13 -21.48 -6.13
C LYS A 538 -10.38 -22.35 -5.14
N ALA A 539 -9.14 -22.71 -5.50
CA ALA A 539 -8.25 -23.44 -4.63
C ALA A 539 -6.97 -22.61 -4.41
N GLN A 540 -6.55 -22.56 -3.18
CA GLN A 540 -5.26 -22.06 -2.77
C GLN A 540 -4.21 -23.13 -3.06
N LYS A 541 -3.32 -22.89 -4.01
CA LYS A 541 -2.29 -23.84 -4.40
C LYS A 541 -0.92 -23.22 -4.36
N LEU A 542 0.02 -23.99 -3.85
CA LEU A 542 1.44 -23.73 -3.98
C LEU A 542 1.78 -23.56 -5.48
N ILE A 543 2.60 -22.58 -5.81
CA ILE A 543 3.14 -22.43 -7.17
C ILE A 543 3.97 -23.69 -7.49
N PRO A 544 3.56 -24.53 -8.46
CA PRO A 544 4.19 -25.83 -8.64
C PRO A 544 5.55 -25.68 -9.36
N LEU A 545 6.43 -26.64 -9.11
CA LEU A 545 7.73 -26.77 -9.75
C LEU A 545 7.61 -26.75 -11.30
N THR A 546 6.57 -27.39 -11.82
CA THR A 546 6.30 -27.43 -13.26
C THR A 546 6.01 -26.05 -13.83
N ASP A 547 5.29 -25.22 -13.11
CA ASP A 547 5.01 -23.83 -13.54
C ASP A 547 6.29 -23.00 -13.59
N MET A 548 7.17 -23.15 -12.59
CA MET A 548 8.47 -22.48 -12.59
C MET A 548 9.37 -22.94 -13.75
N ALA A 549 9.27 -24.22 -14.13
CA ALA A 549 10.03 -24.79 -15.23
C ALA A 549 9.52 -24.40 -16.62
N ASP A 550 8.22 -24.14 -16.76
CA ASP A 550 7.56 -23.99 -18.07
C ASP A 550 7.15 -22.55 -18.40
N LYS A 551 6.86 -21.72 -17.41
CA LYS A 551 6.40 -20.34 -17.64
C LYS A 551 7.54 -19.35 -17.83
N SER A 552 7.26 -18.28 -18.57
CA SER A 552 8.19 -17.16 -18.72
C SER A 552 8.03 -16.18 -17.56
N PRO A 553 9.14 -15.61 -17.04
CA PRO A 553 9.10 -14.56 -16.03
C PRO A 553 8.34 -13.32 -16.49
N MET A 554 7.87 -12.53 -15.52
CA MET A 554 7.31 -11.20 -15.75
C MET A 554 8.39 -10.17 -16.08
N GLU A 555 9.53 -10.24 -15.36
CA GLU A 555 10.68 -9.37 -15.59
C GLU A 555 11.35 -9.72 -16.92
N PRO A 556 11.42 -8.80 -17.90
CA PRO A 556 11.99 -9.06 -19.21
C PRO A 556 13.48 -9.42 -19.19
N ASP A 557 14.21 -8.99 -18.15
CA ASP A 557 15.64 -9.25 -18.03
C ASP A 557 15.93 -10.66 -17.50
N TYR A 558 14.92 -11.40 -17.02
CA TYR A 558 15.07 -12.77 -16.57
C TYR A 558 14.86 -13.76 -17.71
N LEU A 559 15.77 -14.71 -17.87
CA LEU A 559 15.57 -15.84 -18.77
C LEU A 559 14.62 -16.86 -18.15
N SER A 560 13.64 -17.33 -18.93
CA SER A 560 12.89 -18.53 -18.54
C SER A 560 13.82 -19.73 -18.47
N VAL A 561 13.44 -20.77 -17.72
CA VAL A 561 14.20 -22.02 -17.64
C VAL A 561 14.41 -22.60 -19.03
N ALA A 562 13.40 -22.61 -19.88
CA ALA A 562 13.51 -23.12 -21.25
C ALA A 562 14.50 -22.31 -22.11
N ALA A 563 14.44 -20.97 -22.05
CA ALA A 563 15.35 -20.09 -22.78
C ALA A 563 16.81 -20.24 -22.31
N PHE A 564 17.00 -20.39 -21.00
CA PHE A 564 18.33 -20.67 -20.44
C PHE A 564 18.91 -22.00 -20.92
N LEU A 565 18.17 -23.09 -20.82
CA LEU A 565 18.62 -24.41 -21.24
C LEU A 565 18.90 -24.50 -22.74
N ALA A 566 18.16 -23.74 -23.56
CA ALA A 566 18.41 -23.69 -25.00
C ALA A 566 19.75 -23.01 -25.36
N ASN A 567 20.28 -22.14 -24.49
CA ASN A 567 21.49 -21.36 -24.76
C ASN A 567 22.42 -21.24 -23.53
N GLU A 568 22.51 -22.30 -22.74
CA GLU A 568 23.20 -22.30 -21.43
C GLU A 568 24.68 -21.85 -21.51
N LYS A 569 25.35 -22.18 -22.62
CA LYS A 569 26.77 -21.82 -22.82
C LYS A 569 27.00 -20.37 -23.23
N ASN A 570 25.96 -19.67 -23.67
CA ASN A 570 26.04 -18.32 -24.23
C ASN A 570 24.90 -17.45 -23.70
N VAL A 571 24.83 -17.28 -22.36
CA VAL A 571 23.86 -16.37 -21.73
C VAL A 571 24.19 -14.93 -22.15
N PRO A 572 23.22 -14.18 -22.71
CA PRO A 572 23.45 -12.77 -23.04
C PRO A 572 23.82 -11.95 -21.79
N ASN A 573 24.75 -11.00 -21.94
CA ASN A 573 25.24 -10.19 -20.81
C ASN A 573 24.19 -9.30 -20.18
N ASP A 574 23.13 -8.96 -20.92
CA ASP A 574 21.99 -8.15 -20.47
C ASP A 574 20.86 -8.99 -19.86
N LYS A 575 21.07 -10.31 -19.70
CA LYS A 575 20.07 -11.22 -19.15
C LYS A 575 20.56 -11.92 -17.89
N ILE A 576 19.62 -12.19 -17.01
CA ILE A 576 19.84 -12.89 -15.74
C ILE A 576 19.35 -14.34 -15.90
N SER A 577 20.27 -15.30 -15.75
CA SER A 577 19.91 -16.71 -15.78
C SER A 577 19.19 -17.15 -14.49
N PRO A 578 18.41 -18.26 -14.53
CA PRO A 578 17.77 -18.80 -13.33
C PRO A 578 18.75 -19.11 -12.19
N TYR A 579 19.93 -19.64 -12.49
CA TYR A 579 20.96 -19.89 -11.47
C TYR A 579 21.50 -18.61 -10.88
N HIS A 580 21.81 -17.60 -11.71
CA HIS A 580 22.34 -16.34 -11.22
C HIS A 580 21.30 -15.62 -10.34
N LEU A 581 20.02 -15.68 -10.70
CA LEU A 581 18.94 -15.13 -9.89
C LEU A 581 18.84 -15.86 -8.54
N ALA A 582 18.87 -17.21 -8.55
CA ALA A 582 18.80 -18.02 -7.35
C ALA A 582 19.99 -17.75 -6.42
N ASP A 583 21.22 -17.74 -6.96
CA ASP A 583 22.45 -17.50 -6.19
C ASP A 583 22.48 -16.11 -5.57
N SER A 584 22.07 -15.09 -6.33
CA SER A 584 22.00 -13.71 -5.87
C SER A 584 20.96 -13.53 -4.76
N LEU A 585 19.78 -14.10 -4.92
CA LEU A 585 18.71 -14.00 -3.91
C LEU A 585 19.09 -14.75 -2.63
N GLU A 586 19.64 -15.95 -2.74
CA GLU A 586 20.10 -16.72 -1.58
C GLU A 586 21.20 -15.98 -0.80
N ALA A 587 22.16 -15.35 -1.51
CA ALA A 587 23.21 -14.57 -0.88
C ALA A 587 22.63 -13.38 -0.08
N ILE A 588 21.63 -12.66 -0.63
CA ILE A 588 20.93 -11.56 0.03
C ILE A 588 20.17 -12.08 1.27
N CYS A 589 19.48 -13.21 1.15
CA CYS A 589 18.73 -13.82 2.25
C CYS A 589 19.65 -14.28 3.38
N ASN A 590 20.76 -14.93 3.05
CA ASN A 590 21.76 -15.37 4.03
C ASN A 590 22.40 -14.17 4.76
N GLN A 591 22.62 -13.05 4.06
CA GLN A 591 23.09 -11.82 4.69
C GLN A 591 22.06 -11.27 5.68
N ALA A 592 20.79 -11.21 5.29
CA ALA A 592 19.70 -10.77 6.19
C ALA A 592 19.60 -11.65 7.45
N LEU A 593 19.68 -12.98 7.31
CA LEU A 593 19.72 -13.91 8.45
C LEU A 593 20.90 -13.64 9.38
N LYS A 594 22.10 -13.47 8.81
CA LYS A 594 23.33 -13.16 9.57
C LYS A 594 23.24 -11.84 10.34
N ASP A 595 22.61 -10.82 9.75
CA ASP A 595 22.48 -9.50 10.38
C ASP A 595 21.54 -9.54 11.59
N VAL A 596 20.53 -10.40 11.58
CA VAL A 596 19.60 -10.54 12.72
C VAL A 596 19.96 -11.67 13.69
N GLU A 597 20.90 -12.55 13.38
CA GLU A 597 21.28 -13.70 14.20
C GLU A 597 21.62 -13.33 15.65
N LYS A 598 22.35 -12.23 15.83
CA LYS A 598 22.80 -11.76 17.15
C LYS A 598 21.81 -10.83 17.84
N ILE A 599 20.69 -10.49 17.18
CA ILE A 599 19.68 -9.62 17.76
C ILE A 599 18.78 -10.44 18.66
N LYS A 600 18.86 -10.17 19.97
CA LYS A 600 17.98 -10.78 20.97
C LYS A 600 16.84 -9.82 21.29
N PRO A 601 15.59 -10.15 20.95
CA PRO A 601 14.44 -9.28 21.23
C PRO A 601 14.17 -9.09 22.72
N GLY A 602 14.48 -10.09 23.58
CA GLY A 602 14.11 -10.05 24.99
C GLY A 602 12.59 -9.92 25.17
N ASN A 603 12.18 -8.94 25.97
CA ASN A 603 10.75 -8.66 26.22
C ASN A 603 10.16 -7.62 25.23
N ASN A 604 10.90 -7.22 24.20
CA ASN A 604 10.39 -6.29 23.19
C ASN A 604 9.66 -7.05 22.09
N THR A 605 8.33 -7.08 22.18
CA THR A 605 7.45 -7.81 21.25
C THR A 605 7.55 -7.24 19.83
N ASP A 606 7.66 -5.94 19.66
CA ASP A 606 7.77 -5.32 18.32
C ASP A 606 9.08 -5.69 17.64
N LEU A 607 10.20 -5.74 18.40
CA LEU A 607 11.48 -6.22 17.90
C LEU A 607 11.45 -7.72 17.57
N LEU A 608 10.69 -8.51 18.33
CA LEU A 608 10.51 -9.93 18.02
C LEU A 608 9.80 -10.13 16.69
N TYR A 609 8.73 -9.38 16.44
CA TYR A 609 8.05 -9.41 15.15
C TYR A 609 8.96 -8.95 14.01
N GLU A 610 9.75 -7.88 14.22
CA GLU A 610 10.68 -7.36 13.21
C GLU A 610 11.70 -8.43 12.78
N VAL A 611 12.34 -9.06 13.77
CA VAL A 611 13.32 -10.14 13.52
C VAL A 611 12.66 -11.36 12.87
N SER A 612 11.43 -11.70 13.29
CA SER A 612 10.69 -12.84 12.72
C SER A 612 10.30 -12.60 11.26
N ASP A 613 9.88 -11.39 10.92
CA ASP A 613 9.51 -11.03 9.56
C ASP A 613 10.72 -11.08 8.61
N ILE A 614 11.87 -10.54 9.05
CA ILE A 614 13.12 -10.62 8.29
C ILE A 614 13.51 -12.09 8.03
N LYS A 615 13.46 -12.93 9.07
CA LYS A 615 13.76 -14.37 8.93
C LYS A 615 12.75 -15.08 8.02
N ALA A 616 11.47 -14.75 8.16
CA ALA A 616 10.43 -15.36 7.34
C ALA A 616 10.63 -15.06 5.85
N TRP A 617 10.85 -13.80 5.49
CA TRP A 617 11.18 -13.45 4.11
C TRP A 617 12.47 -14.11 3.62
N ALA A 618 13.51 -14.15 4.44
CA ALA A 618 14.78 -14.76 4.05
C ALA A 618 14.63 -16.27 3.78
N TYR A 619 13.92 -17.01 4.64
CA TYR A 619 13.65 -18.43 4.39
C TYR A 619 12.75 -18.66 3.17
N MET A 620 11.77 -17.78 2.93
CA MET A 620 10.98 -17.81 1.70
C MET A 620 11.85 -17.58 0.46
N GLY A 621 12.82 -16.68 0.53
CA GLY A 621 13.74 -16.42 -0.56
C GLY A 621 14.69 -17.59 -0.84
N ILE A 622 15.19 -18.27 0.19
CA ILE A 622 16.00 -19.49 0.06
C ILE A 622 15.14 -20.62 -0.54
N TYR A 623 13.92 -20.81 -0.05
CA TYR A 623 12.97 -21.76 -0.63
C TYR A 623 12.77 -21.51 -2.13
N PHE A 624 12.51 -20.25 -2.52
CA PHE A 624 12.37 -19.89 -3.94
C PHE A 624 13.63 -20.20 -4.75
N ALA A 625 14.80 -19.83 -4.24
CA ALA A 625 16.08 -20.02 -4.93
C ALA A 625 16.36 -21.51 -5.20
N ASP A 626 16.18 -22.37 -4.20
CA ASP A 626 16.41 -23.81 -4.34
C ASP A 626 15.34 -24.46 -5.21
N LYS A 627 14.08 -24.04 -5.08
CA LYS A 627 13.01 -24.51 -5.96
C LYS A 627 13.25 -24.09 -7.43
N LEU A 628 13.82 -22.92 -7.67
CA LEU A 628 14.18 -22.47 -9.03
C LEU A 628 15.32 -23.35 -9.61
N ARG A 629 16.33 -23.66 -8.80
CA ARG A 629 17.39 -24.62 -9.19
C ARG A 629 16.80 -26.00 -9.49
N ALA A 630 15.89 -26.47 -8.65
CA ALA A 630 15.17 -27.72 -8.89
C ALA A 630 14.37 -27.69 -10.19
N ALA A 631 13.73 -26.56 -10.52
CA ALA A 631 12.98 -26.40 -11.77
C ALA A 631 13.87 -26.48 -13.02
N VAL A 632 15.09 -25.93 -12.96
CA VAL A 632 16.08 -26.05 -14.04
C VAL A 632 16.46 -27.51 -14.27
N GLU A 633 16.83 -28.24 -13.21
CA GLU A 633 17.25 -29.63 -13.31
C GLU A 633 16.09 -30.56 -13.70
N TYR A 634 14.88 -30.29 -13.17
CA TYR A 634 13.67 -31.00 -13.58
C TYR A 634 13.39 -30.83 -15.09
N LYS A 635 13.48 -29.59 -15.61
CA LYS A 635 13.27 -29.32 -17.02
C LYS A 635 14.33 -29.99 -17.86
N ARG A 636 15.60 -30.02 -17.41
CA ARG A 636 16.70 -30.75 -18.03
C ARG A 636 16.41 -32.25 -18.11
N PHE A 637 15.98 -32.85 -16.96
CA PHE A 637 15.55 -34.24 -16.92
C PHE A 637 14.42 -34.54 -17.92
N LYS A 638 13.42 -33.68 -18.00
CA LYS A 638 12.30 -33.86 -18.95
C LYS A 638 12.74 -33.88 -20.41
N THR A 639 13.88 -33.28 -20.72
CA THR A 639 14.44 -33.23 -22.08
C THR A 639 15.43 -34.36 -22.33
N SER A 640 16.31 -34.65 -21.37
CA SER A 640 17.40 -35.63 -21.51
C SER A 640 17.00 -37.04 -21.10
N ASN A 641 16.01 -37.20 -20.24
CA ASN A 641 15.66 -38.43 -19.53
C ASN A 641 16.84 -39.01 -18.68
N ASP A 642 17.84 -38.18 -18.32
CA ASP A 642 18.95 -38.58 -17.48
C ASP A 642 18.58 -38.53 -16.00
N LYS A 643 18.62 -39.69 -15.32
CA LYS A 643 18.31 -39.80 -13.88
C LYS A 643 19.20 -38.91 -13.01
N LYS A 644 20.42 -38.58 -13.43
CA LYS A 644 21.29 -37.66 -12.69
C LYS A 644 20.70 -36.26 -12.58
N ASP A 645 19.98 -35.79 -13.59
CA ASP A 645 19.32 -34.49 -13.56
C ASP A 645 18.12 -34.55 -12.63
N LEU A 646 17.38 -35.67 -12.60
CA LEU A 646 16.30 -35.88 -11.62
C LEU A 646 16.84 -35.92 -10.19
N ASP A 647 17.94 -36.63 -9.94
CA ASP A 647 18.55 -36.68 -8.61
C ASP A 647 18.98 -35.29 -8.11
N LYS A 648 19.50 -34.43 -9.00
CA LYS A 648 19.81 -33.04 -8.67
C LYS A 648 18.53 -32.22 -8.37
N ALA A 649 17.49 -32.41 -9.17
CA ALA A 649 16.20 -31.74 -8.93
C ALA A 649 15.63 -32.12 -7.55
N VAL A 650 15.64 -33.41 -7.22
CA VAL A 650 15.22 -33.92 -5.89
C VAL A 650 16.08 -33.30 -4.78
N LYS A 651 17.41 -33.28 -4.94
CA LYS A 651 18.30 -32.66 -3.95
C LYS A 651 17.90 -31.20 -3.68
N TRP A 652 17.78 -30.37 -4.73
CA TRP A 652 17.43 -28.97 -4.58
C TRP A 652 16.03 -28.76 -3.98
N LEU A 653 15.05 -29.60 -4.35
CA LEU A 653 13.72 -29.50 -3.77
C LEU A 653 13.68 -29.95 -2.30
N THR A 654 14.58 -30.87 -1.89
CA THR A 654 14.78 -31.24 -0.47
C THR A 654 15.31 -30.06 0.33
N GLU A 655 16.32 -29.34 -0.18
CA GLU A 655 16.84 -28.11 0.46
C GLU A 655 15.76 -27.03 0.54
N ALA A 656 15.00 -26.83 -0.53
CA ALA A 656 13.86 -25.92 -0.54
C ALA A 656 12.82 -26.29 0.56
N THR A 657 12.48 -27.58 0.67
CA THR A 657 11.54 -28.07 1.71
C THR A 657 12.03 -27.77 3.13
N ALA A 658 13.34 -27.93 3.38
CA ALA A 658 13.95 -27.58 4.66
C ALA A 658 13.88 -26.07 4.96
N ALA A 659 14.06 -25.22 3.94
CA ALA A 659 13.89 -23.78 4.08
C ALA A 659 12.42 -23.40 4.39
N TRP A 660 11.45 -24.07 3.75
CA TRP A 660 10.03 -23.86 4.08
C TRP A 660 9.69 -24.28 5.50
N HIS A 661 10.22 -25.41 5.96
CA HIS A 661 10.06 -25.83 7.35
C HIS A 661 10.57 -24.75 8.32
N SER A 662 11.75 -24.17 8.04
CA SER A 662 12.31 -23.07 8.83
C SER A 662 11.41 -21.82 8.82
N LEU A 663 10.79 -21.52 7.68
CA LEU A 663 9.80 -20.45 7.54
C LEU A 663 8.56 -20.70 8.41
N ALA A 664 8.01 -21.92 8.36
CA ALA A 664 6.87 -22.31 9.17
C ALA A 664 7.18 -22.22 10.68
N GLU A 665 8.33 -22.70 11.11
CA GLU A 665 8.74 -22.67 12.52
C GLU A 665 8.99 -21.24 13.05
N VAL A 666 9.51 -20.31 12.24
CA VAL A 666 9.73 -18.94 12.71
C VAL A 666 8.44 -18.12 12.77
N THR A 667 7.44 -18.45 11.95
CA THR A 667 6.16 -17.74 11.88
C THR A 667 5.11 -18.26 12.86
N LYS A 668 5.09 -19.56 13.12
CA LYS A 668 4.11 -20.25 13.99
C LYS A 668 3.93 -19.65 15.39
N PRO A 669 4.98 -19.24 16.13
CA PRO A 669 4.79 -18.66 17.45
C PRO A 669 4.28 -17.22 17.43
N VAL A 670 4.41 -16.50 16.32
CA VAL A 670 4.14 -15.06 16.25
C VAL A 670 2.89 -14.69 15.44
N TYR A 671 2.42 -15.58 14.56
CA TYR A 671 1.24 -15.35 13.72
C TYR A 671 0.16 -16.42 13.93
N LYS A 672 -1.08 -15.99 13.72
CA LYS A 672 -2.26 -16.87 13.70
C LYS A 672 -2.56 -17.28 12.26
N PRO A 673 -3.19 -18.44 12.03
CA PRO A 673 -3.89 -18.70 10.78
C PRO A 673 -4.93 -17.61 10.52
N VAL A 674 -4.92 -17.04 9.32
CA VAL A 674 -5.78 -15.91 8.96
C VAL A 674 -6.64 -16.20 7.75
N PRO A 675 -7.87 -15.69 7.69
CA PRO A 675 -8.68 -15.75 6.48
C PRO A 675 -8.08 -14.83 5.42
N LEU A 676 -7.92 -15.33 4.20
CA LEU A 676 -7.48 -14.54 3.04
C LEU A 676 -8.68 -14.22 2.14
N THR A 677 -8.99 -12.95 2.00
CA THR A 677 -10.04 -12.46 1.07
C THR A 677 -9.79 -12.85 -0.38
N HIS A 678 -8.54 -13.07 -0.73
CA HIS A 678 -8.11 -13.49 -2.05
C HIS A 678 -8.54 -14.91 -2.42
N PHE A 679 -8.61 -15.78 -1.44
CA PHE A 679 -8.82 -17.21 -1.59
C PHE A 679 -10.06 -17.64 -0.81
N CYS A 680 -11.23 -17.24 -1.27
CA CYS A 680 -12.49 -17.77 -0.75
C CYS A 680 -12.77 -19.17 -1.31
N GLU A 681 -13.45 -20.00 -0.55
CA GLU A 681 -13.75 -21.41 -0.92
C GLU A 681 -14.61 -21.46 -2.19
N ASN A 682 -15.60 -20.57 -2.30
CA ASN A 682 -16.40 -20.37 -3.50
C ASN A 682 -16.46 -18.88 -3.84
N GLU A 683 -16.56 -18.59 -5.12
CA GLU A 683 -16.70 -17.22 -5.58
C GLU A 683 -18.02 -16.60 -5.05
N GLY A 684 -17.88 -15.50 -4.29
CA GLY A 684 -19.02 -14.81 -3.69
C GLY A 684 -19.52 -15.39 -2.36
N GLU A 685 -18.93 -16.46 -1.84
CA GLU A 685 -19.18 -16.90 -0.47
C GLU A 685 -18.36 -16.10 0.54
N PRO A 686 -18.91 -15.82 1.73
CA PRO A 686 -18.19 -15.06 2.76
C PRO A 686 -17.07 -15.85 3.45
N LYS A 687 -17.01 -17.18 3.24
CA LYS A 687 -16.05 -18.05 3.92
C LYS A 687 -14.72 -18.02 3.21
N ASP A 688 -13.70 -17.51 3.89
CA ASP A 688 -12.34 -17.44 3.42
C ASP A 688 -11.56 -18.72 3.75
N LEU A 689 -10.60 -19.07 2.88
CA LEU A 689 -9.62 -20.11 3.21
C LEU A 689 -8.61 -19.56 4.22
N LEU A 690 -8.28 -20.38 5.20
CA LEU A 690 -7.26 -20.03 6.18
C LEU A 690 -5.86 -20.18 5.59
N PHE A 691 -5.04 -19.19 5.80
CA PHE A 691 -3.63 -19.16 5.43
C PHE A 691 -2.73 -19.13 6.67
N HIS A 692 -1.70 -19.94 6.65
CA HIS A 692 -0.48 -19.85 7.43
C HIS A 692 0.57 -20.72 6.73
N TRP A 693 1.84 -20.37 6.81
CA TRP A 693 2.91 -21.14 6.15
C TRP A 693 2.95 -22.60 6.59
N SER A 694 2.63 -22.89 7.85
CA SER A 694 2.51 -24.28 8.35
C SER A 694 1.31 -25.04 7.76
N ILE A 695 0.28 -24.36 7.27
CA ILE A 695 -0.85 -25.00 6.56
C ILE A 695 -0.42 -25.37 5.14
N VAL A 696 0.36 -24.51 4.49
CA VAL A 696 0.87 -24.73 3.14
C VAL A 696 1.97 -25.79 3.11
N GLU A 697 2.70 -26.00 4.20
CA GLU A 697 3.83 -26.92 4.32
C GLU A 697 3.52 -28.33 3.79
N LYS A 698 2.29 -28.81 4.00
CA LYS A 698 1.86 -30.10 3.44
C LYS A 698 1.98 -30.13 1.91
N GLN A 699 1.61 -29.06 1.23
CA GLN A 699 1.71 -28.98 -0.25
C GLN A 699 3.18 -28.97 -0.72
N VAL A 700 4.08 -28.40 0.09
CA VAL A 700 5.52 -28.42 -0.18
C VAL A 700 6.09 -29.84 -0.07
N ILE A 701 5.70 -30.57 0.95
CA ILE A 701 6.10 -31.98 1.16
C ILE A 701 5.51 -32.88 0.07
N ASP A 702 4.22 -32.72 -0.25
CA ASP A 702 3.56 -33.50 -1.30
C ASP A 702 4.25 -33.33 -2.66
N GLU A 703 4.75 -32.10 -2.96
CA GLU A 703 5.49 -31.85 -4.20
C GLU A 703 6.86 -32.55 -4.24
N LEU A 704 7.59 -32.59 -3.12
CA LEU A 704 8.84 -33.34 -3.02
C LEU A 704 8.59 -34.84 -3.21
N GLU A 705 7.60 -35.41 -2.51
CA GLU A 705 7.22 -36.82 -2.63
C GLU A 705 6.83 -37.17 -4.08
N TRP A 706 6.11 -36.26 -4.76
CA TRP A 706 5.78 -36.42 -6.18
C TRP A 706 7.05 -36.47 -7.04
N LEU A 707 8.01 -35.55 -6.84
CA LEU A 707 9.24 -35.53 -7.63
C LEU A 707 10.09 -36.79 -7.41
N GLU A 708 10.19 -37.27 -6.15
CA GLU A 708 10.89 -38.51 -5.80
C GLU A 708 10.24 -39.75 -6.46
N SER A 709 8.91 -39.73 -6.60
CA SER A 709 8.18 -40.84 -7.23
C SER A 709 8.53 -41.03 -8.69
N LEU A 710 9.07 -40.02 -9.40
CA LEU A 710 9.53 -40.12 -10.77
C LEU A 710 10.82 -40.96 -10.94
N ASN A 711 11.50 -41.24 -9.82
CA ASN A 711 12.68 -42.13 -9.79
C ASN A 711 12.32 -43.61 -9.74
N LYS A 712 11.10 -43.92 -9.39
CA LYS A 712 10.56 -45.31 -9.30
C LYS A 712 9.97 -45.75 -10.62
#